data_cc001eff572fff4a9168ec62f23e5c1f
#
_entry.id   cc001eff572fff4a9168ec62f23e5c1f
#
_cell.length_a   1.000
_cell.length_b   1.000
_cell.length_c   1.000
_cell.angle_alpha   90.00
_cell.angle_beta   90.00
_cell.angle_gamma   90.00
#
_symmetry.space_group_name_H-M   'P 1'
#
loop_
_entity.id
_entity.type
_entity.pdbx_description
1 polymer ?
#
loop_
_entity_poly.entity_id
_entity_poly.type
_entity_poly.pdbx_seq_one_letter_code
_entity_poly.pdbx_strand_id
1 'polypeptide(L)'
;MGKHFTLRIPAILLAGLLLALGWTLPFSAQQPLFDEARIADELTRQLQLSPELTTALSDIFKRWRPRIESLSRQMQQQQVGSPQFNELRGQMERERRAMLEEFLPFLQPEQQGRLRNIINTLPPLPGGPPLPSPIQPLKQNLPTSAFSAGERLIPQPANVEPTTSRSRRASTAPSLSEEQKILHLLNRAGFGPRPGDIARVRQMGLERYLESQLHPEDLPDELLARPLLALNTLQMTSPEIAQFYLPPPPAPVRPTPTPTPQPKPAPDEEMKKPDAATASQSAETMQAETPPKAKPTPTPARPQPTPFRDQQQPLRELQQTKLLRAVFSEKQLQEVMVDFWFNHFNVFAQKDNARLLLTSYERDVIRPHALGKFKDLLVATAQSPAMLYYLDNFLSQAETSMPPRKEGDTAPPPRRPGVNENYARELMELHTLGVDGGYTQKDVQEVARCLTGWTVTQAPNWSFVFRPRTHDKDEKIVLGKRIAPGAGIEDGLRVLDLLAKHPSTAQFISRKLCQRFVADEPPQALVDRIAEVFTRTDGDIRQTVRAILTSTEFYSPKYYRNKIKSPLELAASAIRATGASTDGAQPIVQAIARMGGPLYLCQPPTGYSEDSSRWLSSATLLERMNFAVALVGNRLNGTRVDVSRFVSPEAAKSQERLLEELLAVLVHSEVSKETRDNLARVLEQQGPKATPAKYDERAAQRNREQVVSGVAALILGAREFQVK
;
A
#
# COMPACT_ATOMS: atom_id res chain seq x y z
N MET A 1 42.46 21.85 7.85
CA MET A 1 42.01 20.51 7.46
C MET A 1 40.75 20.18 8.26
N GLY A 2 39.60 20.62 7.79
CA GLY A 2 38.28 20.38 8.40
C GLY A 2 37.50 19.40 7.52
N LYS A 3 37.32 18.18 7.97
CA LYS A 3 36.44 17.22 7.31
C LYS A 3 35.01 17.52 7.75
N HIS A 4 34.21 18.11 6.87
CA HIS A 4 32.77 18.21 7.03
C HIS A 4 32.15 16.81 6.86
N PHE A 5 31.84 16.16 7.98
CA PHE A 5 30.96 14.99 8.03
C PHE A 5 29.53 15.49 8.03
N THR A 6 28.89 15.50 6.88
CA THR A 6 27.44 15.64 6.78
C THR A 6 26.80 14.32 7.22
N LEU A 7 26.46 14.22 8.50
CA LEU A 7 25.67 13.12 9.03
C LEU A 7 24.23 13.27 8.47
N ARG A 8 23.90 12.55 7.40
CA ARG A 8 22.52 12.30 7.01
C ARG A 8 21.91 11.44 8.10
N ILE A 9 21.01 12.01 8.92
CA ILE A 9 20.27 11.28 9.95
C ILE A 9 19.31 10.32 9.21
N PRO A 10 19.41 8.99 9.41
CA PRO A 10 18.49 8.05 8.80
C PRO A 10 17.08 8.24 9.37
N ALA A 11 16.06 8.08 8.54
CA ALA A 11 14.64 8.04 8.92
C ALA A 11 14.29 7.03 10.04
N ILE A 12 15.21 6.16 10.37
CA ILE A 12 15.18 5.16 11.45
C ILE A 12 14.94 5.79 12.83
N LEU A 13 15.46 7.01 13.07
CA LEU A 13 15.31 7.72 14.36
C LEU A 13 13.90 8.30 14.56
N LEU A 14 13.16 8.55 13.48
CA LEU A 14 11.78 9.05 13.55
C LEU A 14 10.81 7.99 14.09
N ALA A 15 11.00 6.73 13.71
CA ALA A 15 10.18 5.60 14.16
C ALA A 15 10.35 5.32 15.67
N GLY A 16 11.55 5.52 16.21
CA GLY A 16 11.81 5.41 17.66
C GLY A 16 11.07 6.47 18.46
N LEU A 17 10.99 7.70 17.97
CA LEU A 17 10.22 8.78 18.59
C LEU A 17 8.72 8.48 18.62
N LEU A 18 8.18 7.85 17.57
CA LEU A 18 6.76 7.51 17.44
C LEU A 18 6.33 6.42 18.41
N LEU A 19 7.21 5.44 18.68
CA LEU A 19 7.00 4.39 19.67
C LEU A 19 7.18 4.95 21.11
N ALA A 20 8.14 5.84 21.31
CA ALA A 20 8.38 6.48 22.61
C ALA A 20 7.24 7.42 23.02
N LEU A 21 6.60 8.08 22.05
CA LEU A 21 5.48 8.98 22.31
C LEU A 21 4.19 8.26 22.75
N GLY A 22 4.15 6.92 22.79
CA GLY A 22 3.02 6.12 23.28
C GLY A 22 1.73 6.25 22.44
N TRP A 23 1.82 6.76 21.21
CA TRP A 23 0.70 7.26 20.43
C TRP A 23 0.22 6.33 19.32
N THR A 24 0.79 5.13 19.21
CA THR A 24 0.48 4.15 18.14
C THR A 24 -0.20 2.88 18.64
N LEU A 25 -0.53 2.77 19.94
CA LEU A 25 -1.17 1.56 20.48
C LEU A 25 -2.70 1.68 20.53
N PRO A 26 -3.43 0.57 20.31
CA PRO A 26 -4.88 0.57 20.46
C PRO A 26 -5.27 0.92 21.90
N PHE A 27 -6.38 1.64 22.04
CA PHE A 27 -6.98 2.05 23.29
C PHE A 27 -7.26 0.84 24.20
N SER A 28 -6.28 0.38 24.96
CA SER A 28 -6.49 -0.53 26.08
C SER A 28 -6.36 0.25 27.40
N ALA A 29 -7.32 0.06 28.27
CA ALA A 29 -7.60 0.90 29.45
C ALA A 29 -6.54 0.91 30.57
N GLN A 30 -5.28 0.52 30.34
CA GLN A 30 -4.32 0.31 31.42
C GLN A 30 -2.91 0.91 31.25
N GLN A 31 -2.65 1.74 30.21
CA GLN A 31 -1.38 2.45 30.12
C GLN A 31 -1.59 3.98 30.10
N PRO A 32 -0.72 4.78 30.79
CA PRO A 32 -0.80 6.22 30.71
C PRO A 32 -0.56 6.67 29.26
N LEU A 33 -1.48 7.45 28.72
CA LEU A 33 -1.44 7.99 27.33
C LEU A 33 -0.27 8.95 27.08
N PHE A 34 0.46 9.32 28.12
CA PHE A 34 1.56 10.26 28.09
C PHE A 34 2.68 9.82 29.04
N ASP A 35 3.74 9.25 28.49
CA ASP A 35 4.96 8.86 29.20
C ASP A 35 6.06 9.92 28.97
N GLU A 36 6.09 10.92 29.85
CA GLU A 36 7.00 12.06 29.76
C GLU A 36 8.46 11.66 29.79
N ALA A 37 8.84 10.73 30.67
CA ALA A 37 10.22 10.32 30.82
C ALA A 37 10.75 9.71 29.52
N ARG A 38 9.96 8.85 28.91
CA ARG A 38 10.30 8.19 27.65
C ARG A 38 10.38 9.18 26.48
N ILE A 39 9.48 10.16 26.44
CA ILE A 39 9.48 11.20 25.40
C ILE A 39 10.69 12.12 25.57
N ALA A 40 11.00 12.54 26.81
CA ALA A 40 12.15 13.36 27.11
C ALA A 40 13.48 12.68 26.77
N ASP A 41 13.62 11.39 27.10
CA ASP A 41 14.79 10.59 26.78
C ASP A 41 15.01 10.47 25.28
N GLU A 42 13.94 10.23 24.52
CA GLU A 42 14.02 10.11 23.06
C GLU A 42 14.35 11.43 22.39
N LEU A 43 13.73 12.55 22.79
CA LEU A 43 14.07 13.88 22.29
C LEU A 43 15.50 14.29 22.68
N THR A 44 15.94 13.97 23.92
CA THR A 44 17.31 14.21 24.37
C THR A 44 18.32 13.51 23.46
N ARG A 45 18.06 12.26 23.10
CA ARG A 45 18.91 11.48 22.21
C ARG A 45 18.93 12.02 20.79
N GLN A 46 17.75 12.33 20.23
CA GLN A 46 17.63 12.78 18.83
C GLN A 46 18.16 14.19 18.60
N LEU A 47 17.95 15.09 19.55
CA LEU A 47 18.41 16.47 19.47
C LEU A 47 19.80 16.65 20.08
N GLN A 48 20.37 15.62 20.68
CA GLN A 48 21.67 15.66 21.39
C GLN A 48 21.67 16.78 22.43
N LEU A 49 20.66 16.79 23.31
CA LEU A 49 20.49 17.83 24.34
C LEU A 49 21.51 17.70 25.45
N SER A 50 21.93 18.86 25.97
CA SER A 50 22.68 18.90 27.23
C SER A 50 21.79 18.54 28.43
N PRO A 51 22.33 18.15 29.58
CA PRO A 51 21.54 17.87 30.79
C PRO A 51 20.61 19.02 31.21
N GLU A 52 21.08 20.25 31.02
CA GLU A 52 20.30 21.48 31.33
C GLU A 52 19.08 21.61 30.40
N LEU A 53 19.27 21.39 29.09
CA LEU A 53 18.19 21.40 28.10
C LEU A 53 17.23 20.23 28.30
N THR A 54 17.70 19.09 28.74
CA THR A 54 16.84 17.93 29.08
C THR A 54 15.97 18.27 30.30
N THR A 55 16.51 18.97 31.29
CA THR A 55 15.74 19.43 32.44
C THR A 55 14.67 20.45 32.02
N ALA A 56 15.02 21.44 31.20
CA ALA A 56 14.08 22.41 30.65
C ALA A 56 12.93 21.76 29.87
N LEU A 57 13.25 20.74 29.07
CA LEU A 57 12.23 19.94 28.32
C LEU A 57 11.29 19.21 29.29
N SER A 58 11.84 18.59 30.34
CA SER A 58 11.06 17.89 31.36
C SER A 58 10.11 18.85 32.10
N ASP A 59 10.56 20.08 32.39
CA ASP A 59 9.73 21.09 33.06
C ASP A 59 8.61 21.62 32.14
N ILE A 60 8.85 21.73 30.84
CA ILE A 60 7.80 22.02 29.87
C ILE A 60 6.75 20.91 29.92
N PHE A 61 7.14 19.64 29.84
CA PHE A 61 6.23 18.51 29.90
C PHE A 61 5.40 18.48 31.18
N LYS A 62 5.99 18.71 32.33
CA LYS A 62 5.27 18.80 33.60
C LYS A 62 4.20 19.89 33.62
N ARG A 63 4.47 21.06 32.99
CA ARG A 63 3.48 22.14 32.87
C ARG A 63 2.31 21.80 31.95
N TRP A 64 2.56 21.04 30.88
CA TRP A 64 1.54 20.67 29.90
C TRP A 64 0.74 19.41 30.27
N ARG A 65 1.30 18.55 31.14
CA ARG A 65 0.67 17.30 31.61
C ARG A 65 -0.79 17.44 31.99
N PRO A 66 -1.21 18.39 32.86
CA PRO A 66 -2.61 18.47 33.29
C PRO A 66 -3.59 18.71 32.14
N ARG A 67 -3.16 19.48 31.13
CA ARG A 67 -3.97 19.77 29.91
C ARG A 67 -4.12 18.52 29.05
N ILE A 68 -3.02 17.86 28.76
CA ILE A 68 -2.97 16.64 27.94
C ILE A 68 -3.80 15.53 28.59
N GLU A 69 -3.66 15.32 29.89
CA GLU A 69 -4.44 14.32 30.64
C GLU A 69 -5.93 14.67 30.72
N SER A 70 -6.29 15.94 30.82
CA SER A 70 -7.69 16.39 30.80
C SER A 70 -8.34 16.08 29.46
N LEU A 71 -7.71 16.47 28.36
CA LEU A 71 -8.19 16.18 27.01
C LEU A 71 -8.28 14.67 26.75
N SER A 72 -7.28 13.91 27.21
CA SER A 72 -7.26 12.45 27.10
C SER A 72 -8.46 11.82 27.82
N ARG A 73 -8.76 12.22 29.04
CA ARG A 73 -9.94 11.74 29.79
C ARG A 73 -11.25 12.10 29.10
N GLN A 74 -11.36 13.31 28.56
CA GLN A 74 -12.54 13.73 27.80
C GLN A 74 -12.73 12.91 26.54
N MET A 75 -11.64 12.63 25.79
CA MET A 75 -11.69 11.77 24.61
C MET A 75 -12.12 10.33 24.94
N GLN A 76 -11.68 9.77 26.08
CA GLN A 76 -12.07 8.43 26.53
C GLN A 76 -13.57 8.30 26.83
N GLN A 77 -14.25 9.40 27.16
CA GLN A 77 -15.68 9.44 27.42
C GLN A 77 -16.52 9.56 26.14
N GLN A 78 -15.92 9.77 24.99
CA GLN A 78 -16.61 9.96 23.72
C GLN A 78 -16.50 8.72 22.84
N GLN A 79 -17.53 8.48 22.05
CA GLN A 79 -17.51 7.43 21.04
C GLN A 79 -16.51 7.80 19.91
N VAL A 80 -15.60 6.89 19.59
CA VAL A 80 -14.62 7.09 18.53
C VAL A 80 -15.32 7.42 17.21
N GLY A 81 -14.89 8.53 16.57
CA GLY A 81 -15.49 9.03 15.33
C GLY A 81 -16.68 10.00 15.50
N SER A 82 -17.17 10.22 16.73
CA SER A 82 -18.19 11.25 16.97
C SER A 82 -17.67 12.67 16.69
N PRO A 83 -18.53 13.66 16.39
CA PRO A 83 -18.10 15.04 16.19
C PRO A 83 -17.31 15.59 17.40
N GLN A 84 -17.75 15.30 18.62
CA GLN A 84 -17.07 15.70 19.84
C GLN A 84 -15.70 15.02 20.00
N PHE A 85 -15.59 13.73 19.69
CA PHE A 85 -14.32 13.03 19.68
C PHE A 85 -13.34 13.66 18.70
N ASN A 86 -13.79 13.99 17.48
CA ASN A 86 -12.95 14.60 16.44
C ASN A 86 -12.49 16.01 16.82
N GLU A 87 -13.33 16.78 17.50
CA GLU A 87 -12.99 18.11 18.01
C GLU A 87 -11.92 18.03 19.10
N LEU A 88 -12.12 17.18 20.12
CA LEU A 88 -11.17 16.94 21.22
C LEU A 88 -9.83 16.40 20.68
N ARG A 89 -9.88 15.55 19.67
CA ARG A 89 -8.69 15.07 18.98
C ARG A 89 -7.92 16.21 18.31
N GLY A 90 -8.62 17.08 17.61
CA GLY A 90 -8.02 18.28 17.01
C GLY A 90 -7.42 19.24 18.05
N GLN A 91 -8.06 19.37 19.22
CA GLN A 91 -7.51 20.12 20.35
C GLN A 91 -6.24 19.45 20.88
N MET A 92 -6.25 18.15 21.11
CA MET A 92 -5.10 17.38 21.58
C MET A 92 -3.89 17.53 20.63
N GLU A 93 -4.11 17.48 19.32
CA GLU A 93 -3.04 17.66 18.34
C GLU A 93 -2.45 19.07 18.35
N ARG A 94 -3.28 20.10 18.55
CA ARG A 94 -2.80 21.49 18.72
C ARG A 94 -1.98 21.66 20.00
N GLU A 95 -2.44 21.14 21.13
CA GLU A 95 -1.73 21.21 22.40
C GLU A 95 -0.39 20.47 22.34
N ARG A 96 -0.34 19.30 21.72
CA ARG A 96 0.90 18.54 21.50
C ARG A 96 1.92 19.34 20.69
N ARG A 97 1.48 19.99 19.62
CA ARG A 97 2.35 20.81 18.77
C ARG A 97 2.85 22.04 19.53
N ALA A 98 1.97 22.76 20.22
CA ALA A 98 2.31 23.93 21.00
C ALA A 98 3.32 23.62 22.14
N MET A 99 3.16 22.46 22.80
CA MET A 99 4.10 21.99 23.82
C MET A 99 5.53 21.82 23.27
N LEU A 100 5.66 21.22 22.08
CA LEU A 100 6.97 21.04 21.46
C LEU A 100 7.54 22.34 20.88
N GLU A 101 6.68 23.23 20.39
CA GLU A 101 7.06 24.55 19.88
C GLU A 101 7.58 25.46 21.00
N GLU A 102 7.07 25.32 22.25
CA GLU A 102 7.56 26.07 23.44
C GLU A 102 9.02 25.77 23.74
N PHE A 103 9.55 24.62 23.29
CA PHE A 103 10.96 24.24 23.50
C PHE A 103 11.91 24.84 22.45
N LEU A 104 11.41 25.29 21.28
CA LEU A 104 12.23 25.83 20.20
C LEU A 104 13.19 26.96 20.60
N PRO A 105 12.79 27.94 21.42
CA PRO A 105 13.67 29.06 21.80
C PRO A 105 14.92 28.65 22.60
N PHE A 106 14.90 27.49 23.25
CA PHE A 106 16.00 26.98 24.07
C PHE A 106 17.07 26.26 23.23
N LEU A 107 16.82 25.98 21.97
CA LEU A 107 17.63 25.14 21.09
C LEU A 107 18.57 25.98 20.19
N GLN A 108 19.70 25.40 19.82
CA GLN A 108 20.59 25.94 18.80
C GLN A 108 19.89 25.83 17.38
N PRO A 109 20.25 26.69 16.41
CA PRO A 109 19.57 26.73 15.10
C PRO A 109 19.46 25.39 14.40
N GLU A 110 20.48 24.53 14.48
CA GLU A 110 20.46 23.19 13.91
C GLU A 110 19.47 22.26 14.63
N GLN A 111 19.44 22.32 15.96
CA GLN A 111 18.49 21.57 16.78
C GLN A 111 17.04 22.05 16.57
N GLN A 112 16.84 23.37 16.40
CA GLN A 112 15.53 23.93 16.04
C GLN A 112 15.03 23.38 14.70
N GLY A 113 15.89 23.27 13.69
CA GLY A 113 15.57 22.67 12.41
C GLY A 113 15.14 21.21 12.55
N ARG A 114 15.84 20.43 13.36
CA ARG A 114 15.49 19.04 13.67
C ARG A 114 14.15 18.92 14.41
N LEU A 115 13.91 19.75 15.44
CA LEU A 115 12.66 19.73 16.19
C LEU A 115 11.47 20.16 15.33
N ARG A 116 11.61 21.20 14.48
CA ARG A 116 10.56 21.58 13.52
C ARG A 116 10.22 20.47 12.56
N ASN A 117 11.21 19.72 12.08
CA ASN A 117 10.96 18.56 11.23
C ASN A 117 10.16 17.49 11.98
N ILE A 118 10.51 17.21 13.24
CA ILE A 118 9.75 16.29 14.11
C ILE A 118 8.31 16.75 14.26
N ILE A 119 8.07 18.02 14.59
CA ILE A 119 6.73 18.61 14.78
C ILE A 119 5.88 18.46 13.49
N ASN A 120 6.47 18.71 12.32
CA ASN A 120 5.79 18.64 11.04
C ASN A 120 5.50 17.20 10.56
N THR A 121 6.25 16.23 11.08
CA THR A 121 6.09 14.81 10.73
C THR A 121 5.36 14.00 11.80
N LEU A 122 4.86 14.64 12.87
CA LEU A 122 4.05 13.97 13.88
C LEU A 122 2.82 13.31 13.23
N PRO A 123 2.60 12.01 13.47
CA PRO A 123 1.42 11.33 12.93
C PRO A 123 0.15 11.85 13.62
N PRO A 124 -0.98 11.87 12.88
CA PRO A 124 -2.27 12.19 13.46
C PRO A 124 -2.66 11.13 14.50
N LEU A 125 -3.39 11.57 15.55
CA LEU A 125 -3.93 10.66 16.56
C LEU A 125 -4.92 9.67 15.92
N PRO A 126 -4.97 8.41 16.35
CA PRO A 126 -5.88 7.42 15.80
C PRO A 126 -7.36 7.79 15.95
N GLY A 127 -8.19 7.42 14.97
CA GLY A 127 -9.65 7.48 15.05
C GLY A 127 -10.38 8.65 14.37
N GLY A 128 -9.77 9.37 13.41
CA GLY A 128 -10.46 10.43 12.69
C GLY A 128 -10.03 10.63 11.23
N PRO A 129 -10.76 11.44 10.44
CA PRO A 129 -10.39 11.79 9.09
C PRO A 129 -9.06 12.57 9.06
N PRO A 130 -8.29 12.52 7.94
CA PRO A 130 -7.03 13.24 7.82
C PRO A 130 -7.27 14.75 7.95
N LEU A 131 -6.35 15.42 8.67
CA LEU A 131 -6.33 16.88 8.74
C LEU A 131 -5.96 17.47 7.37
N PRO A 132 -6.47 18.66 7.01
CA PRO A 132 -6.02 19.36 5.81
C PRO A 132 -4.52 19.64 5.88
N SER A 133 -3.86 19.49 4.76
CA SER A 133 -2.41 19.72 4.61
C SER A 133 -1.99 21.08 5.15
N PRO A 134 -0.81 21.20 5.80
CA PRO A 134 -0.35 22.47 6.30
C PRO A 134 -0.15 23.46 5.14
N ILE A 135 -0.67 24.68 5.35
CA ILE A 135 -0.53 25.82 4.47
C ILE A 135 0.98 26.05 4.18
N GLN A 136 1.35 26.09 2.91
CA GLN A 136 2.71 26.41 2.50
C GLN A 136 3.17 27.76 3.09
N PRO A 137 4.42 27.87 3.56
CA PRO A 137 4.92 29.14 4.04
C PRO A 137 5.01 30.15 2.87
N LEU A 138 4.42 31.32 3.07
CA LEU A 138 4.55 32.48 2.19
C LEU A 138 6.04 32.70 1.85
N LYS A 139 6.34 32.72 0.55
CA LYS A 139 7.62 33.22 0.05
C LYS A 139 7.71 34.71 0.37
N GLN A 140 8.53 35.05 1.38
CA GLN A 140 8.97 36.43 1.56
C GLN A 140 10.01 36.73 0.49
N ASN A 141 9.67 37.61 -0.45
CA ASN A 141 10.59 38.25 -1.37
C ASN A 141 11.54 39.15 -0.57
N LEU A 142 12.83 38.85 -0.61
CA LEU A 142 13.87 39.80 -0.27
C LEU A 142 14.66 40.14 -1.54
N PRO A 143 15.03 41.42 -1.74
CA PRO A 143 15.54 41.91 -3.02
C PRO A 143 17.01 41.51 -3.22
N THR A 144 17.28 41.07 -4.43
CA THR A 144 18.64 40.92 -4.97
C THR A 144 19.28 42.27 -5.20
N SER A 145 20.40 42.59 -4.56
CA SER A 145 21.33 43.59 -5.02
C SER A 145 22.72 42.97 -5.23
N ALA A 146 23.10 43.02 -6.49
CA ALA A 146 24.43 43.22 -7.08
C ALA A 146 25.67 42.65 -6.38
N PHE A 147 26.37 41.76 -7.07
CA PHE A 147 27.80 41.96 -7.31
C PHE A 147 28.20 41.35 -8.67
N SER A 148 29.05 42.15 -9.33
CA SER A 148 29.49 42.17 -10.72
C SER A 148 30.69 41.26 -10.96
N ALA A 149 30.72 40.69 -12.16
CA ALA A 149 31.84 40.44 -13.06
C ALA A 149 33.21 39.96 -12.52
N GLY A 150 33.70 38.87 -13.09
CA GLY A 150 35.09 38.42 -13.01
C GLY A 150 35.35 37.23 -13.94
N GLU A 151 35.71 37.57 -15.16
CA GLU A 151 36.63 36.94 -16.12
C GLU A 151 36.67 35.41 -16.34
N ARG A 152 36.43 35.11 -17.61
CA ARG A 152 36.73 33.83 -18.31
C ARG A 152 38.23 33.66 -18.49
N LEU A 153 38.76 32.48 -18.26
CA LEU A 153 39.97 31.98 -18.89
C LEU A 153 39.73 30.60 -19.46
N ILE A 154 39.70 30.55 -20.79
CA ILE A 154 39.73 29.33 -21.61
C ILE A 154 41.19 29.06 -21.91
N PRO A 155 41.77 27.87 -21.73
CA PRO A 155 42.99 27.46 -22.41
C PRO A 155 42.63 26.69 -23.68
N GLN A 156 43.24 27.15 -24.82
CA GLN A 156 43.23 26.47 -26.11
C GLN A 156 44.09 25.19 -26.10
N PRO A 157 43.84 24.24 -27.01
CA PRO A 157 44.53 22.95 -27.06
C PRO A 157 45.89 23.08 -27.78
N ALA A 158 46.92 22.53 -27.18
CA ALA A 158 48.21 22.35 -27.80
C ALA A 158 48.22 21.14 -28.74
N ASN A 159 48.73 21.35 -29.96
CA ASN A 159 49.06 20.31 -30.96
C ASN A 159 50.04 19.30 -30.38
N VAL A 160 49.75 17.99 -30.50
CA VAL A 160 50.73 16.92 -30.38
C VAL A 160 50.54 15.94 -31.54
N GLU A 161 51.61 15.77 -32.27
CA GLU A 161 51.78 14.89 -33.42
C GLU A 161 51.59 13.39 -33.07
N PRO A 162 51.36 12.48 -34.05
CA PRO A 162 50.98 11.10 -33.83
C PRO A 162 52.21 10.21 -33.61
N THR A 163 52.34 9.61 -32.45
CA THR A 163 53.27 8.53 -32.22
C THR A 163 52.55 7.17 -32.19
N THR A 164 52.93 6.35 -33.11
CA THR A 164 52.92 4.88 -33.30
C THR A 164 52.16 4.03 -32.27
N SER A 165 51.29 3.22 -32.84
CA SER A 165 50.61 2.00 -32.40
C SER A 165 51.29 1.20 -31.28
N ARG A 166 50.67 1.27 -30.06
CA ARG A 166 50.69 0.17 -29.12
C ARG A 166 49.27 -0.37 -28.99
N SER A 167 49.09 -1.64 -29.31
CA SER A 167 47.83 -2.35 -29.14
C SER A 167 47.30 -2.17 -27.70
N ARG A 168 46.28 -1.33 -27.52
CA ARG A 168 45.49 -1.30 -26.31
C ARG A 168 44.76 -2.65 -26.24
N ARG A 169 45.21 -3.55 -25.36
CA ARG A 169 44.32 -4.54 -24.80
C ARG A 169 43.09 -3.78 -24.30
N ALA A 170 41.96 -3.99 -24.96
CA ALA A 170 40.69 -3.54 -24.48
C ALA A 170 40.52 -4.14 -23.07
N SER A 171 40.55 -3.29 -22.05
CA SER A 171 40.09 -3.64 -20.73
C SER A 171 38.61 -3.91 -20.90
N THR A 172 38.22 -5.20 -21.01
CA THR A 172 36.83 -5.61 -20.99
C THR A 172 36.27 -5.22 -19.63
N ALA A 173 35.40 -4.20 -19.60
CA ALA A 173 34.64 -3.87 -18.39
C ALA A 173 33.98 -5.16 -17.88
N PRO A 174 33.92 -5.39 -16.56
CA PRO A 174 33.30 -6.59 -15.99
C PRO A 174 31.88 -6.73 -16.54
N SER A 175 31.56 -7.88 -17.14
CA SER A 175 30.24 -8.21 -17.65
C SER A 175 29.61 -9.30 -16.78
N LEU A 176 28.29 -9.32 -16.66
CA LEU A 176 27.58 -10.39 -15.96
C LEU A 176 27.80 -11.72 -16.68
N SER A 177 28.01 -12.80 -15.91
CA SER A 177 27.99 -14.18 -16.44
C SER A 177 26.59 -14.51 -16.98
N GLU A 178 26.49 -15.56 -17.80
CA GLU A 178 25.20 -16.02 -18.33
C GLU A 178 24.22 -16.38 -17.19
N GLU A 179 24.72 -17.07 -16.16
CA GLU A 179 23.92 -17.42 -14.98
C GLU A 179 23.43 -16.20 -14.20
N GLN A 180 24.29 -15.20 -14.03
CA GLN A 180 23.91 -13.92 -13.42
C GLN A 180 22.86 -13.17 -14.25
N LYS A 181 22.95 -13.19 -15.59
CA LYS A 181 21.92 -12.60 -16.46
C LYS A 181 20.58 -13.33 -16.32
N ILE A 182 20.58 -14.66 -16.26
CA ILE A 182 19.37 -15.46 -16.04
C ILE A 182 18.77 -15.13 -14.68
N LEU A 183 19.57 -15.15 -13.62
CA LEU A 183 19.11 -14.83 -12.26
C LEU A 183 18.57 -13.41 -12.16
N HIS A 184 19.23 -12.45 -12.80
CA HIS A 184 18.78 -11.06 -12.85
C HIS A 184 17.43 -10.94 -13.53
N LEU A 185 17.25 -11.56 -14.70
CA LEU A 185 15.97 -11.55 -15.41
C LEU A 185 14.85 -12.19 -14.57
N LEU A 186 15.09 -13.36 -13.96
CA LEU A 186 14.10 -14.05 -13.11
C LEU A 186 13.69 -13.23 -11.88
N ASN A 187 14.61 -12.44 -11.32
CA ASN A 187 14.30 -11.57 -10.17
C ASN A 187 13.64 -10.25 -10.55
N ARG A 188 13.87 -9.73 -11.76
CA ARG A 188 13.36 -8.43 -12.21
C ARG A 188 12.05 -8.53 -12.99
N ALA A 189 11.98 -9.51 -13.92
CA ALA A 189 10.81 -9.78 -14.73
C ALA A 189 9.89 -10.84 -14.12
N GLY A 190 10.16 -11.28 -12.88
CA GLY A 190 9.37 -12.22 -12.11
C GLY A 190 9.60 -12.05 -10.62
N PHE A 191 9.09 -12.99 -9.85
CA PHE A 191 9.20 -13.02 -8.38
C PHE A 191 10.35 -13.93 -7.91
N GLY A 192 11.42 -14.04 -8.69
CA GLY A 192 12.59 -14.87 -8.40
C GLY A 192 12.45 -16.33 -8.85
N PRO A 193 13.57 -17.07 -8.92
CA PRO A 193 13.58 -18.44 -9.41
C PRO A 193 12.99 -19.44 -8.39
N ARG A 194 12.36 -20.49 -8.92
CA ARG A 194 12.09 -21.75 -8.20
C ARG A 194 13.27 -22.70 -8.40
N PRO A 195 13.39 -23.76 -7.57
CA PRO A 195 14.33 -24.84 -7.84
C PRO A 195 14.19 -25.37 -9.28
N GLY A 196 15.28 -25.38 -10.04
CA GLY A 196 15.32 -25.81 -11.44
C GLY A 196 15.03 -24.71 -12.48
N ASP A 197 14.51 -23.54 -12.14
CA ASP A 197 14.18 -22.48 -13.11
C ASP A 197 15.42 -21.98 -13.86
N ILE A 198 16.59 -21.81 -13.18
CA ILE A 198 17.83 -21.36 -13.84
C ILE A 198 18.28 -22.38 -14.90
N ALA A 199 18.26 -23.67 -14.56
CA ALA A 199 18.64 -24.72 -15.50
C ALA A 199 17.68 -24.75 -16.71
N ARG A 200 16.38 -24.60 -16.47
CA ARG A 200 15.35 -24.52 -17.51
C ARG A 200 15.58 -23.34 -18.45
N VAL A 201 15.83 -22.14 -17.91
CA VAL A 201 16.07 -20.95 -18.72
C VAL A 201 17.39 -21.04 -19.48
N ARG A 202 18.45 -21.62 -18.88
CA ARG A 202 19.72 -21.87 -19.58
C ARG A 202 19.52 -22.81 -20.76
N GLN A 203 18.74 -23.88 -20.58
CA GLN A 203 18.46 -24.84 -21.67
C GLN A 203 17.61 -24.22 -22.79
N MET A 204 16.60 -23.38 -22.41
CA MET A 204 15.74 -22.70 -23.37
C MET A 204 16.46 -21.56 -24.10
N GLY A 205 17.41 -20.91 -23.44
CA GLY A 205 18.04 -19.67 -23.86
C GLY A 205 17.31 -18.44 -23.31
N LEU A 206 18.10 -17.46 -22.84
CA LEU A 206 17.63 -16.25 -22.17
C LEU A 206 16.62 -15.45 -23.01
N GLU A 207 16.94 -15.26 -24.30
CA GLU A 207 16.09 -14.48 -25.22
C GLU A 207 14.75 -15.19 -25.48
N ARG A 208 14.77 -16.49 -25.72
CA ARG A 208 13.54 -17.27 -25.93
C ARG A 208 12.66 -17.27 -24.67
N TYR A 209 13.26 -17.35 -23.49
CA TYR A 209 12.52 -17.22 -22.24
C TYR A 209 11.87 -15.84 -22.12
N LEU A 210 12.61 -14.76 -22.39
CA LEU A 210 12.07 -13.40 -22.36
C LEU A 210 10.90 -13.26 -23.34
N GLU A 211 11.03 -13.76 -24.57
CA GLU A 211 9.95 -13.71 -25.56
C GLU A 211 8.70 -14.47 -25.09
N SER A 212 8.87 -15.64 -24.47
CA SER A 212 7.73 -16.37 -23.92
C SER A 212 7.02 -15.61 -22.81
N GLN A 213 7.76 -14.84 -21.99
CA GLN A 213 7.17 -14.00 -20.93
C GLN A 213 6.48 -12.75 -21.48
N LEU A 214 6.92 -12.22 -22.61
CA LEU A 214 6.28 -11.12 -23.32
C LEU A 214 4.96 -11.55 -24.02
N HIS A 215 4.78 -12.86 -24.23
CA HIS A 215 3.59 -13.48 -24.84
C HIS A 215 2.90 -14.42 -23.83
N PRO A 216 2.33 -13.87 -22.72
CA PRO A 216 1.72 -14.70 -21.68
C PRO A 216 0.49 -15.47 -22.16
N GLU A 217 -0.11 -15.06 -23.26
CA GLU A 217 -1.24 -15.76 -23.90
C GLU A 217 -0.88 -17.21 -24.28
N ASP A 218 0.38 -17.47 -24.63
CA ASP A 218 0.88 -18.79 -25.07
C ASP A 218 1.36 -19.67 -23.90
N LEU A 219 1.41 -19.14 -22.66
CA LEU A 219 1.91 -19.89 -21.50
C LEU A 219 0.76 -20.55 -20.73
N PRO A 220 0.88 -21.84 -20.39
CA PRO A 220 -0.08 -22.52 -19.52
C PRO A 220 0.05 -22.03 -18.06
N ASP A 221 -1.03 -22.09 -17.29
CA ASP A 221 -1.07 -21.75 -15.86
C ASP A 221 -1.74 -22.87 -15.04
N GLU A 222 -1.43 -24.13 -15.36
CA GLU A 222 -2.09 -25.31 -14.81
C GLU A 222 -1.96 -25.41 -13.29
N LEU A 223 -0.80 -25.00 -12.73
CA LEU A 223 -0.56 -25.02 -11.28
C LEU A 223 -1.51 -24.11 -10.50
N LEU A 224 -2.04 -23.08 -11.15
CA LEU A 224 -2.99 -22.15 -10.55
C LEU A 224 -4.45 -22.59 -10.63
N ALA A 225 -4.80 -23.46 -11.57
CA ALA A 225 -6.20 -23.80 -11.86
C ALA A 225 -6.94 -24.27 -10.59
N ARG A 226 -6.38 -25.24 -9.86
CA ARG A 226 -7.01 -25.76 -8.63
C ARG A 226 -7.09 -24.74 -7.49
N PRO A 227 -5.99 -24.08 -7.09
CA PRO A 227 -6.04 -23.08 -6.01
C PRO A 227 -7.04 -21.96 -6.30
N LEU A 228 -7.13 -21.47 -7.53
CA LEU A 228 -8.01 -20.35 -7.88
C LEU A 228 -9.49 -20.76 -7.94
N LEU A 229 -9.81 -22.01 -8.30
CA LEU A 229 -11.19 -22.51 -8.28
C LEU A 229 -11.80 -22.54 -6.87
N ALA A 230 -10.99 -22.61 -5.83
CA ALA A 230 -11.47 -22.55 -4.45
C ALA A 230 -11.89 -21.14 -4.00
N LEU A 231 -11.55 -20.10 -4.77
CA LEU A 231 -11.79 -18.70 -4.45
C LEU A 231 -13.01 -18.20 -5.20
N ASN A 232 -14.18 -18.32 -4.57
CA ASN A 232 -15.47 -18.12 -5.23
C ASN A 232 -15.68 -16.72 -5.81
N THR A 233 -15.21 -15.66 -5.13
CA THR A 233 -15.43 -14.28 -5.56
C THR A 233 -14.65 -13.91 -6.82
N LEU A 234 -13.63 -14.68 -7.19
CA LEU A 234 -12.85 -14.44 -8.41
C LEU A 234 -13.65 -14.67 -9.69
N GLN A 235 -14.65 -15.54 -9.64
CA GLN A 235 -15.51 -15.85 -10.79
C GLN A 235 -16.74 -14.94 -10.86
N MET A 236 -17.01 -14.18 -9.78
CA MET A 236 -18.18 -13.32 -9.68
C MET A 236 -17.95 -12.00 -10.41
N THR A 237 -19.01 -11.47 -10.99
CA THR A 237 -19.11 -10.09 -11.46
C THR A 237 -19.30 -9.14 -10.28
N SER A 238 -19.05 -7.83 -10.48
CA SER A 238 -19.30 -6.83 -9.43
C SER A 238 -20.73 -6.81 -8.92
N PRO A 239 -21.78 -6.95 -9.77
CA PRO A 239 -23.16 -7.11 -9.32
C PRO A 239 -23.41 -8.34 -8.44
N GLU A 240 -22.84 -9.48 -8.80
CA GLU A 240 -22.95 -10.71 -7.99
C GLU A 240 -22.24 -10.56 -6.64
N ILE A 241 -21.04 -9.99 -6.63
CA ILE A 241 -20.32 -9.68 -5.37
C ILE A 241 -21.18 -8.74 -4.51
N ALA A 242 -21.76 -7.69 -5.11
CA ALA A 242 -22.62 -6.76 -4.40
C ALA A 242 -23.86 -7.45 -3.82
N GLN A 243 -24.51 -8.29 -4.59
CA GLN A 243 -25.71 -9.03 -4.15
C GLN A 243 -25.46 -9.88 -2.90
N PHE A 244 -24.27 -10.51 -2.80
CA PHE A 244 -23.96 -11.43 -1.70
C PHE A 244 -23.23 -10.78 -0.54
N TYR A 245 -22.51 -9.68 -0.74
CA TYR A 245 -21.59 -9.10 0.23
C TYR A 245 -21.90 -7.64 0.59
N LEU A 246 -22.84 -6.97 -0.12
CA LEU A 246 -23.29 -5.64 0.28
C LEU A 246 -24.32 -5.79 1.41
N PRO A 247 -24.20 -5.01 2.52
CA PRO A 247 -25.23 -5.03 3.57
C PRO A 247 -26.56 -4.58 3.00
N PRO A 248 -27.69 -5.15 3.46
CA PRO A 248 -29.00 -4.67 3.05
C PRO A 248 -29.14 -3.20 3.48
N PRO A 249 -29.92 -2.41 2.74
CA PRO A 249 -30.25 -1.07 3.16
C PRO A 249 -30.87 -1.10 4.56
N PRO A 250 -30.55 -0.14 5.42
CA PRO A 250 -31.13 -0.07 6.75
C PRO A 250 -32.66 -0.11 6.59
N ALA A 251 -33.32 -0.92 7.43
CA ALA A 251 -34.76 -1.00 7.41
C ALA A 251 -35.33 0.42 7.58
N PRO A 252 -36.38 0.82 6.83
CA PRO A 252 -36.98 2.12 7.00
C PRO A 252 -37.36 2.29 8.47
N VAL A 253 -36.82 3.32 9.09
CA VAL A 253 -37.17 3.69 10.47
C VAL A 253 -38.67 3.92 10.44
N ARG A 254 -39.48 3.01 11.02
CA ARG A 254 -40.89 3.28 11.22
C ARG A 254 -40.96 4.56 12.06
N PRO A 255 -41.68 5.58 11.62
CA PRO A 255 -41.85 6.76 12.45
C PRO A 255 -42.38 6.27 13.79
N THR A 256 -41.69 6.60 14.85
CA THR A 256 -42.14 6.35 16.23
C THR A 256 -43.54 6.97 16.31
N PRO A 257 -44.59 6.21 16.70
CA PRO A 257 -45.92 6.82 16.83
C PRO A 257 -45.76 8.00 17.76
N THR A 258 -46.17 9.17 17.29
CA THR A 258 -46.23 10.38 18.09
C THR A 258 -47.04 10.03 19.35
N PRO A 259 -46.53 10.26 20.57
CA PRO A 259 -47.30 9.97 21.76
C PRO A 259 -48.60 10.77 21.70
N THR A 260 -49.71 10.06 21.68
CA THR A 260 -51.05 10.67 21.79
C THR A 260 -51.05 11.53 23.05
N PRO A 261 -51.46 12.81 22.99
CA PRO A 261 -51.53 13.62 24.18
C PRO A 261 -52.45 12.94 25.20
N GLN A 262 -51.92 12.62 26.37
CA GLN A 262 -52.75 12.16 27.48
C GLN A 262 -53.69 13.31 27.84
N PRO A 263 -55.00 13.04 28.05
CA PRO A 263 -55.91 14.07 28.57
C PRO A 263 -55.44 14.54 29.96
N LYS A 264 -55.38 15.84 30.15
CA LYS A 264 -55.05 16.44 31.44
C LYS A 264 -56.04 15.93 32.49
N PRO A 265 -55.61 15.59 33.74
CA PRO A 265 -56.50 15.27 34.82
C PRO A 265 -57.32 16.53 35.20
N ALA A 266 -58.61 16.33 35.41
CA ALA A 266 -59.51 17.35 35.95
C ALA A 266 -59.15 17.65 37.39
N PRO A 267 -59.48 18.86 37.92
CA PRO A 267 -59.15 19.29 39.31
C PRO A 267 -59.86 18.44 40.34
N ASP A 268 -59.15 18.13 41.41
CA ASP A 268 -59.62 17.41 42.59
C ASP A 268 -60.81 18.17 43.32
N GLU A 269 -61.92 17.47 43.47
CA GLU A 269 -62.93 17.80 44.50
C GLU A 269 -62.60 17.01 45.78
N GLU A 270 -62.36 17.73 46.86
CA GLU A 270 -62.27 17.23 48.23
C GLU A 270 -63.52 16.46 48.65
N MET A 271 -63.37 15.22 49.11
CA MET A 271 -64.35 14.67 50.09
C MET A 271 -63.70 13.65 51.04
N LYS A 272 -63.71 14.08 52.25
CA LYS A 272 -63.69 13.52 53.62
C LYS A 272 -63.55 11.97 53.71
N LYS A 273 -62.61 11.61 54.62
CA LYS A 273 -62.57 10.35 55.35
C LYS A 273 -63.79 10.23 56.29
N PRO A 274 -64.24 8.99 56.62
CA PRO A 274 -64.20 8.55 58.00
C PRO A 274 -63.68 7.15 58.25
N ASP A 275 -63.45 6.92 59.51
CA ASP A 275 -62.67 6.05 60.33
C ASP A 275 -62.92 4.56 60.24
N ALA A 276 -61.94 3.90 60.83
CA ALA A 276 -61.70 2.51 61.11
C ALA A 276 -62.82 1.71 61.82
N ALA A 277 -62.88 0.43 61.60
CA ALA A 277 -62.82 -0.58 62.68
C ALA A 277 -63.00 -2.01 62.12
N THR A 278 -62.03 -2.82 62.39
CA THR A 278 -62.10 -4.16 63.05
C THR A 278 -62.84 -5.36 62.39
N ALA A 279 -62.13 -6.41 62.27
CA ALA A 279 -62.34 -7.85 62.64
C ALA A 279 -62.43 -8.89 61.52
N SER A 280 -61.40 -9.66 61.47
CA SER A 280 -61.31 -11.12 61.75
C SER A 280 -62.25 -12.09 61.06
N GLN A 281 -61.58 -13.09 60.47
CA GLN A 281 -61.87 -14.54 60.38
C GLN A 281 -62.98 -14.99 59.41
N SER A 282 -62.64 -15.81 58.47
CA SER A 282 -62.61 -17.28 58.45
C SER A 282 -62.50 -17.79 57.05
N ALA A 283 -61.80 -18.86 56.91
CA ALA A 283 -61.59 -19.68 55.72
C ALA A 283 -62.90 -20.34 55.28
N GLU A 284 -63.10 -20.48 54.00
CA GLU A 284 -63.62 -21.74 53.44
C GLU A 284 -63.39 -21.80 51.93
N THR A 285 -62.92 -22.95 51.54
CA THR A 285 -62.51 -23.41 50.20
C THR A 285 -63.75 -23.58 49.30
N MET A 286 -63.72 -22.92 48.13
CA MET A 286 -64.50 -23.43 46.98
C MET A 286 -63.64 -23.37 45.73
N GLN A 287 -63.41 -24.53 45.14
CA GLN A 287 -62.78 -24.77 43.87
C GLN A 287 -63.68 -24.21 42.77
N ALA A 288 -63.15 -23.26 41.99
CA ALA A 288 -63.78 -22.83 40.75
C ALA A 288 -62.91 -23.36 39.58
N GLU A 289 -63.54 -24.16 38.75
CA GLU A 289 -62.98 -24.73 37.52
C GLU A 289 -62.47 -23.63 36.57
N THR A 290 -61.22 -23.75 36.18
CA THR A 290 -60.62 -22.92 35.16
C THR A 290 -61.03 -23.42 33.75
N PRO A 291 -61.44 -22.53 32.82
CA PRO A 291 -61.73 -22.90 31.45
C PRO A 291 -60.44 -23.31 30.70
N PRO A 292 -60.46 -24.23 29.71
CA PRO A 292 -59.31 -24.77 29.05
C PRO A 292 -58.53 -23.71 28.29
N LYS A 293 -57.22 -23.59 28.61
CA LYS A 293 -56.29 -22.71 27.86
C LYS A 293 -56.27 -23.12 26.36
N ALA A 294 -56.70 -22.19 25.52
CA ALA A 294 -56.52 -22.30 24.08
C ALA A 294 -55.03 -22.51 23.77
N LYS A 295 -54.71 -23.55 22.96
CA LYS A 295 -53.36 -23.78 22.45
C LYS A 295 -52.92 -22.55 21.68
N PRO A 296 -51.70 -22.02 21.92
CA PRO A 296 -51.21 -20.89 21.14
C PRO A 296 -51.07 -21.35 19.67
N THR A 297 -51.72 -20.61 18.77
CA THR A 297 -51.53 -20.73 17.32
C THR A 297 -50.05 -20.54 17.06
N PRO A 298 -49.36 -21.37 16.27
CA PRO A 298 -47.96 -21.15 15.95
C PRO A 298 -47.82 -19.83 15.20
N THR A 299 -47.20 -18.85 15.84
CA THR A 299 -46.75 -17.62 15.19
C THR A 299 -45.84 -18.04 14.03
N PRO A 300 -46.11 -17.56 12.79
CA PRO A 300 -45.22 -17.89 11.67
C PRO A 300 -43.79 -17.51 12.06
N ALA A 301 -42.91 -18.50 12.01
CA ALA A 301 -41.49 -18.31 12.34
C ALA A 301 -40.97 -17.11 11.54
N ARG A 302 -40.52 -16.09 12.26
CA ARG A 302 -39.85 -14.93 11.67
C ARG A 302 -38.71 -15.49 10.83
N PRO A 303 -38.58 -15.17 9.53
CA PRO A 303 -37.47 -15.65 8.73
C PRO A 303 -36.18 -15.33 9.47
N GLN A 304 -35.41 -16.34 9.82
CA GLN A 304 -34.11 -16.10 10.42
C GLN A 304 -33.27 -15.35 9.40
N PRO A 305 -32.62 -14.24 9.76
CA PRO A 305 -31.74 -13.55 8.84
C PRO A 305 -30.74 -14.55 8.32
N THR A 306 -30.67 -14.76 7.03
CA THR A 306 -29.58 -15.51 6.40
C THR A 306 -28.26 -14.87 6.91
N PRO A 307 -27.32 -15.68 7.46
CA PRO A 307 -26.08 -15.12 7.97
C PRO A 307 -25.40 -14.34 6.83
N PHE A 308 -25.19 -13.04 7.05
CA PHE A 308 -24.50 -12.18 6.08
C PHE A 308 -23.15 -12.78 5.79
N ARG A 309 -22.81 -12.90 4.49
CA ARG A 309 -21.47 -13.27 4.08
C ARG A 309 -20.50 -12.19 4.52
N ASP A 310 -19.32 -12.60 4.95
CA ASP A 310 -18.30 -11.71 5.43
C ASP A 310 -17.88 -10.73 4.32
N GLN A 311 -18.19 -9.46 4.50
CA GLN A 311 -17.92 -8.38 3.53
C GLN A 311 -16.44 -8.21 3.17
N GLN A 312 -15.53 -8.76 3.96
CA GLN A 312 -14.09 -8.74 3.70
C GLN A 312 -13.64 -9.92 2.83
N GLN A 313 -14.49 -10.90 2.60
CA GLN A 313 -14.12 -12.10 1.84
C GLN A 313 -13.65 -11.77 0.40
N PRO A 314 -14.30 -10.89 -0.39
CA PRO A 314 -13.81 -10.55 -1.72
C PRO A 314 -12.38 -9.97 -1.71
N LEU A 315 -12.08 -9.09 -0.76
CA LEU A 315 -10.74 -8.53 -0.61
C LEU A 315 -9.73 -9.60 -0.19
N ARG A 316 -10.08 -10.45 0.77
CA ARG A 316 -9.18 -11.53 1.21
C ARG A 316 -8.87 -12.53 0.10
N GLU A 317 -9.86 -12.92 -0.67
CA GLU A 317 -9.67 -13.83 -1.81
C GLU A 317 -8.84 -13.17 -2.92
N LEU A 318 -9.02 -11.88 -3.17
CA LEU A 318 -8.20 -11.12 -4.10
C LEU A 318 -6.73 -11.03 -3.64
N GLN A 319 -6.47 -10.74 -2.36
CA GLN A 319 -5.14 -10.75 -1.76
C GLN A 319 -4.45 -12.11 -1.86
N GLN A 320 -5.20 -13.17 -1.57
CA GLN A 320 -4.75 -14.55 -1.69
C GLN A 320 -4.40 -14.89 -3.15
N THR A 321 -5.25 -14.48 -4.08
CA THR A 321 -5.03 -14.66 -5.52
C THR A 321 -3.75 -14.00 -6.00
N LYS A 322 -3.51 -12.75 -5.60
CA LYS A 322 -2.29 -12.01 -5.97
C LYS A 322 -1.04 -12.75 -5.53
N LEU A 323 -1.04 -13.27 -4.31
CA LEU A 323 0.08 -14.07 -3.80
C LEU A 323 0.24 -15.40 -4.56
N LEU A 324 -0.86 -16.14 -4.75
CA LEU A 324 -0.82 -17.43 -5.48
C LEU A 324 -0.29 -17.25 -6.90
N ARG A 325 -0.72 -16.20 -7.60
CA ARG A 325 -0.22 -15.86 -8.94
C ARG A 325 1.27 -15.51 -8.92
N ALA A 326 1.71 -14.67 -7.99
CA ALA A 326 3.12 -14.33 -7.85
C ALA A 326 4.01 -15.57 -7.61
N VAL A 327 3.49 -16.57 -6.86
CA VAL A 327 4.23 -17.80 -6.53
C VAL A 327 4.18 -18.83 -7.67
N PHE A 328 3.00 -19.14 -8.19
CA PHE A 328 2.79 -20.33 -9.02
C PHE A 328 2.64 -20.05 -10.51
N SER A 329 2.25 -18.83 -10.94
CA SER A 329 2.06 -18.53 -12.35
C SER A 329 3.35 -18.74 -13.16
N GLU A 330 3.20 -19.34 -14.34
CA GLU A 330 4.28 -19.37 -15.35
C GLU A 330 4.40 -18.02 -16.09
N LYS A 331 3.36 -17.18 -16.01
CA LYS A 331 3.27 -15.86 -16.66
C LYS A 331 3.87 -14.77 -15.75
N GLN A 332 5.11 -14.96 -15.31
CA GLN A 332 5.74 -14.16 -14.25
C GLN A 332 5.80 -12.66 -14.60
N LEU A 333 6.18 -12.31 -15.84
CA LEU A 333 6.23 -10.92 -16.28
C LEU A 333 4.84 -10.28 -16.28
N GLN A 334 3.79 -11.01 -16.67
CA GLN A 334 2.43 -10.51 -16.62
C GLN A 334 2.02 -10.18 -15.17
N GLU A 335 2.36 -11.03 -14.21
CA GLU A 335 2.03 -10.78 -12.80
C GLU A 335 2.80 -9.56 -12.23
N VAL A 336 4.07 -9.37 -12.62
CA VAL A 336 4.85 -8.16 -12.28
C VAL A 336 4.21 -6.92 -12.89
N MET A 337 3.74 -6.98 -14.14
CA MET A 337 3.09 -5.85 -14.81
C MET A 337 1.69 -5.56 -14.26
N VAL A 338 0.93 -6.57 -13.87
CA VAL A 338 -0.36 -6.39 -13.17
C VAL A 338 -0.14 -5.71 -11.82
N ASP A 339 0.89 -6.10 -11.05
CA ASP A 339 1.25 -5.45 -9.80
C ASP A 339 1.66 -3.98 -10.02
N PHE A 340 2.49 -3.73 -11.03
CA PHE A 340 2.94 -2.38 -11.40
C PHE A 340 1.76 -1.48 -11.82
N TRP A 341 0.89 -1.93 -12.72
CA TRP A 341 -0.23 -1.13 -13.21
C TRP A 341 -1.31 -0.94 -12.16
N PHE A 342 -1.58 -1.94 -11.33
CA PHE A 342 -2.50 -1.76 -10.21
C PHE A 342 -1.98 -0.68 -9.24
N ASN A 343 -0.67 -0.67 -8.98
CA ASN A 343 -0.02 0.35 -8.15
C ASN A 343 -0.04 1.75 -8.81
N HIS A 344 0.14 1.81 -10.13
CA HIS A 344 0.11 3.06 -10.90
C HIS A 344 -1.30 3.67 -10.98
N PHE A 345 -2.31 2.84 -11.20
CA PHE A 345 -3.73 3.20 -11.18
C PHE A 345 -4.37 2.75 -9.86
N ASN A 346 -3.77 3.16 -8.76
CA ASN A 346 -4.13 2.68 -7.43
C ASN A 346 -5.58 2.98 -7.06
N VAL A 347 -6.25 1.99 -6.46
CA VAL A 347 -7.57 2.12 -5.84
C VAL A 347 -7.51 1.56 -4.43
N PHE A 348 -7.84 2.39 -3.43
CA PHE A 348 -7.81 2.00 -2.03
C PHE A 348 -9.04 1.17 -1.64
N ALA A 349 -8.82 -0.07 -1.22
CA ALA A 349 -9.88 -1.03 -0.92
C ALA A 349 -10.84 -0.61 0.20
N GLN A 350 -10.40 0.23 1.14
CA GLN A 350 -11.22 0.64 2.28
C GLN A 350 -12.02 1.93 2.04
N LYS A 351 -11.93 2.53 0.83
CA LYS A 351 -12.83 3.64 0.51
C LYS A 351 -14.22 3.08 0.18
N ASP A 352 -15.19 3.35 1.04
CA ASP A 352 -16.59 2.95 0.88
C ASP A 352 -16.75 1.46 0.49
N ASN A 353 -17.34 1.21 -0.69
CA ASN A 353 -17.55 -0.13 -1.24
C ASN A 353 -16.50 -0.57 -2.27
N ALA A 354 -15.37 0.15 -2.40
CA ALA A 354 -14.33 -0.15 -3.39
C ALA A 354 -13.87 -1.62 -3.32
N ARG A 355 -13.77 -2.21 -2.10
CA ARG A 355 -13.40 -3.62 -1.89
C ARG A 355 -14.24 -4.63 -2.67
N LEU A 356 -15.47 -4.27 -3.03
CA LEU A 356 -16.39 -5.12 -3.80
C LEU A 356 -16.17 -4.97 -5.32
N LEU A 357 -15.45 -3.94 -5.75
CA LEU A 357 -15.17 -3.61 -7.15
C LEU A 357 -13.76 -4.04 -7.58
N LEU A 358 -12.83 -4.28 -6.63
CA LEU A 358 -11.43 -4.52 -6.95
C LEU A 358 -11.18 -5.84 -7.67
N THR A 359 -11.98 -6.88 -7.42
CA THR A 359 -11.85 -8.16 -8.12
C THR A 359 -12.02 -7.99 -9.62
N SER A 360 -13.10 -7.33 -10.06
CA SER A 360 -13.31 -7.02 -11.47
C SER A 360 -12.31 -5.97 -11.99
N TYR A 361 -11.91 -5.01 -11.17
CA TYR A 361 -10.92 -4.01 -11.57
C TYR A 361 -9.58 -4.65 -11.94
N GLU A 362 -9.03 -5.54 -11.10
CA GLU A 362 -7.79 -6.23 -11.45
C GLU A 362 -7.99 -7.25 -12.58
N ARG A 363 -9.07 -8.06 -12.54
CA ARG A 363 -9.31 -9.15 -13.48
C ARG A 363 -9.65 -8.66 -14.88
N ASP A 364 -10.57 -7.67 -14.97
CA ASP A 364 -11.20 -7.29 -16.24
C ASP A 364 -10.62 -6.00 -16.83
N VAL A 365 -9.95 -5.16 -16.00
CA VAL A 365 -9.41 -3.86 -16.43
C VAL A 365 -7.88 -3.90 -16.50
N ILE A 366 -7.20 -4.20 -15.39
CA ILE A 366 -5.73 -4.11 -15.34
C ILE A 366 -5.06 -5.27 -16.10
N ARG A 367 -5.47 -6.51 -15.80
CA ARG A 367 -4.81 -7.72 -16.30
C ARG A 367 -4.83 -7.87 -17.82
N PRO A 368 -5.96 -7.67 -18.53
CA PRO A 368 -6.00 -7.82 -19.97
C PRO A 368 -5.14 -6.80 -20.72
N HIS A 369 -4.90 -5.64 -20.11
CA HIS A 369 -4.17 -4.53 -20.73
C HIS A 369 -2.71 -4.42 -20.24
N ALA A 370 -2.26 -5.29 -19.31
CA ALA A 370 -0.97 -5.14 -18.64
C ALA A 370 0.24 -5.14 -19.59
N LEU A 371 0.16 -5.79 -20.74
CA LEU A 371 1.15 -5.82 -21.83
C LEU A 371 0.55 -5.35 -23.17
N GLY A 372 -0.59 -4.65 -23.15
CA GLY A 372 -1.28 -4.11 -24.32
C GLY A 372 -0.84 -2.69 -24.68
N LYS A 373 -1.78 -1.89 -25.19
CA LYS A 373 -1.56 -0.45 -25.45
C LYS A 373 -1.87 0.36 -24.21
N PHE A 374 -1.03 1.33 -23.88
CA PHE A 374 -1.23 2.21 -22.73
C PHE A 374 -2.54 3.01 -22.82
N LYS A 375 -2.92 3.45 -24.03
CA LYS A 375 -4.19 4.12 -24.24
C LYS A 375 -5.38 3.25 -23.86
N ASP A 376 -5.37 1.98 -24.23
CA ASP A 376 -6.49 1.07 -23.94
C ASP A 376 -6.60 0.81 -22.43
N LEU A 377 -5.45 0.66 -21.75
CA LEU A 377 -5.39 0.57 -20.29
C LEU A 377 -5.92 1.83 -19.62
N LEU A 378 -5.52 3.02 -20.11
CA LEU A 378 -5.96 4.31 -19.59
C LEU A 378 -7.49 4.49 -19.75
N VAL A 379 -8.06 4.15 -20.91
CA VAL A 379 -9.49 4.21 -21.15
C VAL A 379 -10.24 3.22 -20.26
N ALA A 380 -9.75 1.98 -20.18
CA ALA A 380 -10.38 0.95 -19.35
C ALA A 380 -10.38 1.33 -17.85
N THR A 381 -9.30 1.93 -17.35
CA THR A 381 -9.22 2.42 -15.96
C THR A 381 -10.15 3.62 -15.74
N ALA A 382 -10.22 4.57 -16.68
CA ALA A 382 -11.07 5.75 -16.61
C ALA A 382 -12.58 5.40 -16.61
N GLN A 383 -12.95 4.33 -17.29
CA GLN A 383 -14.33 3.82 -17.33
C GLN A 383 -14.64 2.82 -16.20
N SER A 384 -13.65 2.45 -15.40
CA SER A 384 -13.87 1.48 -14.32
C SER A 384 -14.71 2.06 -13.18
N PRO A 385 -15.76 1.38 -12.73
CA PRO A 385 -16.52 1.76 -11.55
C PRO A 385 -15.63 1.94 -10.31
N ALA A 386 -14.60 1.11 -10.14
CA ALA A 386 -13.67 1.21 -9.02
C ALA A 386 -12.94 2.56 -8.99
N MET A 387 -12.39 3.00 -10.13
CA MET A 387 -11.67 4.28 -10.25
C MET A 387 -12.62 5.47 -10.12
N LEU A 388 -13.78 5.43 -10.78
CA LEU A 388 -14.78 6.49 -10.71
C LEU A 388 -15.30 6.71 -9.29
N TYR A 389 -15.46 5.64 -8.50
CA TYR A 389 -15.81 5.71 -7.09
C TYR A 389 -14.64 6.23 -6.24
N TYR A 390 -13.44 5.74 -6.49
CA TYR A 390 -12.27 6.07 -5.67
C TYR A 390 -11.94 7.56 -5.74
N LEU A 391 -12.00 8.15 -6.92
CA LEU A 391 -11.69 9.57 -7.15
C LEU A 391 -12.93 10.46 -7.29
N ASP A 392 -14.12 9.94 -6.90
CA ASP A 392 -15.39 10.66 -6.81
C ASP A 392 -15.90 11.26 -8.14
N ASN A 393 -15.38 10.83 -9.30
CA ASN A 393 -15.86 11.32 -10.59
C ASN A 393 -17.32 10.93 -10.88
N PHE A 394 -17.80 9.85 -10.26
CA PHE A 394 -19.21 9.43 -10.43
C PHE A 394 -20.23 10.48 -9.98
N LEU A 395 -19.79 11.48 -9.18
CA LEU A 395 -20.59 12.63 -8.74
C LEU A 395 -20.44 13.85 -9.66
N SER A 396 -19.50 13.84 -10.63
CA SER A 396 -19.16 15.00 -11.46
C SER A 396 -20.28 15.34 -12.44
N GLN A 397 -20.78 16.59 -12.36
CA GLN A 397 -21.89 17.09 -13.17
C GLN A 397 -21.58 18.52 -13.63
N ALA A 398 -22.09 18.88 -14.82
CA ALA A 398 -22.03 20.25 -15.31
C ALA A 398 -22.85 21.20 -14.41
N GLU A 399 -22.37 22.40 -14.19
CA GLU A 399 -23.07 23.40 -13.37
C GLU A 399 -24.44 23.76 -13.94
N THR A 400 -24.54 23.80 -15.27
CA THR A 400 -25.79 24.10 -16.00
C THR A 400 -26.87 23.02 -15.89
N SER A 401 -26.52 21.81 -15.42
CA SER A 401 -27.47 20.71 -15.23
C SER A 401 -28.33 20.82 -13.96
N MET A 402 -28.06 21.84 -13.14
CA MET A 402 -28.75 22.01 -11.86
C MET A 402 -30.05 22.79 -12.03
N PRO A 403 -31.18 22.37 -11.43
CA PRO A 403 -32.38 23.16 -11.43
C PRO A 403 -32.15 24.49 -10.70
N PRO A 404 -32.71 25.61 -11.21
CA PRO A 404 -32.57 26.92 -10.57
C PRO A 404 -33.18 26.85 -9.14
N ARG A 405 -32.51 27.56 -8.21
CA ARG A 405 -33.00 27.68 -6.83
C ARG A 405 -34.34 28.37 -6.81
N LYS A 406 -35.29 27.83 -6.06
CA LYS A 406 -36.59 28.52 -5.86
C LYS A 406 -36.37 29.77 -5.05
N GLU A 407 -36.92 30.88 -5.51
CA GLU A 407 -36.92 32.17 -4.78
C GLU A 407 -37.61 31.99 -3.44
N GLY A 408 -36.91 32.31 -2.33
CA GLY A 408 -37.45 32.16 -0.97
C GLY A 408 -36.90 30.96 -0.17
N ASP A 409 -36.05 30.13 -0.73
CA ASP A 409 -35.45 28.97 -0.05
C ASP A 409 -34.33 29.43 0.91
N THR A 410 -34.64 29.53 2.23
CA THR A 410 -33.72 29.96 3.29
C THR A 410 -32.88 28.84 3.86
N ALA A 411 -33.11 27.59 3.47
CA ALA A 411 -32.30 26.45 3.91
C ALA A 411 -30.85 26.58 3.37
N PRO A 412 -29.80 26.25 4.15
CA PRO A 412 -28.45 26.21 3.62
C PRO A 412 -28.44 25.24 2.42
N PRO A 413 -27.84 25.62 1.29
CA PRO A 413 -27.86 24.78 0.09
C PRO A 413 -27.27 23.42 0.45
N PRO A 414 -27.95 22.31 0.12
CA PRO A 414 -27.32 21.01 0.19
C PRO A 414 -26.03 21.12 -0.64
N ARG A 415 -24.92 20.50 -0.18
CA ARG A 415 -23.69 20.42 -0.95
C ARG A 415 -24.07 19.85 -2.32
N ARG A 416 -24.13 20.72 -3.32
CA ARG A 416 -24.51 20.35 -4.69
C ARG A 416 -23.31 19.72 -5.37
N PRO A 417 -23.43 18.54 -5.99
CA PRO A 417 -22.38 18.02 -6.84
C PRO A 417 -22.17 19.02 -7.98
N GLY A 418 -20.93 19.41 -8.21
CA GLY A 418 -20.46 20.25 -9.33
C GLY A 418 -19.44 19.49 -10.14
N VAL A 419 -18.64 20.21 -10.92
CA VAL A 419 -17.51 19.63 -11.63
C VAL A 419 -16.49 19.13 -10.61
N ASN A 420 -16.11 17.85 -10.69
CA ASN A 420 -15.11 17.25 -9.82
C ASN A 420 -13.73 17.31 -10.47
N GLU A 421 -12.83 18.12 -9.91
CA GLU A 421 -11.45 18.25 -10.40
C GLU A 421 -10.51 17.16 -9.90
N ASN A 422 -10.90 16.40 -8.86
CA ASN A 422 -10.00 15.43 -8.22
C ASN A 422 -9.52 14.38 -9.23
N TYR A 423 -10.45 13.71 -9.90
CA TYR A 423 -10.09 12.71 -10.91
C TYR A 423 -9.29 13.31 -12.07
N ALA A 424 -9.68 14.48 -12.57
CA ALA A 424 -8.97 15.14 -13.66
C ALA A 424 -7.52 15.49 -13.28
N ARG A 425 -7.30 15.92 -12.06
CA ARG A 425 -5.98 16.19 -11.51
C ARG A 425 -5.12 14.93 -11.45
N GLU A 426 -5.65 13.87 -10.83
CA GLU A 426 -4.91 12.60 -10.70
C GLU A 426 -4.66 11.96 -12.07
N LEU A 427 -5.59 12.09 -13.01
CA LEU A 427 -5.45 11.62 -14.38
C LEU A 427 -4.25 12.31 -15.08
N MET A 428 -4.11 13.62 -14.93
CA MET A 428 -3.01 14.37 -15.54
C MET A 428 -1.70 14.19 -14.76
N GLU A 429 -1.74 14.29 -13.45
CA GLU A 429 -0.56 14.32 -12.58
C GLU A 429 0.04 12.94 -12.34
N LEU A 430 -0.79 11.95 -11.97
CA LEU A 430 -0.30 10.64 -11.53
C LEU A 430 -0.40 9.56 -12.60
N HIS A 431 -1.42 9.63 -13.46
CA HIS A 431 -1.68 8.57 -14.41
C HIS A 431 -1.03 8.80 -15.78
N THR A 432 -0.73 10.09 -16.14
CA THR A 432 -0.21 10.40 -17.48
C THR A 432 1.01 11.33 -17.47
N LEU A 433 0.81 12.65 -17.36
CA LEU A 433 1.85 13.66 -17.64
C LEU A 433 2.97 13.73 -16.59
N GLY A 434 2.65 13.37 -15.32
CA GLY A 434 3.52 13.64 -14.19
C GLY A 434 3.32 15.05 -13.63
N VAL A 435 3.82 15.31 -12.40
CA VAL A 435 3.70 16.61 -11.72
C VAL A 435 4.24 17.77 -12.56
N ASP A 436 5.37 17.54 -13.24
CA ASP A 436 6.05 18.54 -14.09
C ASP A 436 5.63 18.45 -15.58
N GLY A 437 4.45 17.89 -15.85
CA GLY A 437 3.98 17.56 -17.20
C GLY A 437 3.62 18.76 -18.11
N GLY A 438 3.72 20.00 -17.60
CA GLY A 438 3.51 21.22 -18.38
C GLY A 438 2.05 21.66 -18.51
N TYR A 439 1.14 21.11 -17.72
CA TYR A 439 -0.27 21.51 -17.66
C TYR A 439 -0.51 22.60 -16.61
N THR A 440 -1.63 23.30 -16.75
CA THR A 440 -2.08 24.36 -15.84
C THR A 440 -3.32 23.94 -15.05
N GLN A 441 -3.66 24.70 -13.99
CA GLN A 441 -4.91 24.52 -13.28
C GLN A 441 -6.14 24.62 -14.19
N LYS A 442 -6.06 25.48 -15.23
CA LYS A 442 -7.13 25.61 -16.23
C LYS A 442 -7.29 24.33 -17.05
N ASP A 443 -6.18 23.67 -17.42
CA ASP A 443 -6.26 22.37 -18.11
C ASP A 443 -6.94 21.31 -17.26
N VAL A 444 -6.65 21.28 -15.94
CA VAL A 444 -7.34 20.38 -15.01
C VAL A 444 -8.84 20.62 -15.00
N GLN A 445 -9.28 21.90 -14.96
CA GLN A 445 -10.71 22.25 -15.01
C GLN A 445 -11.34 21.85 -16.34
N GLU A 446 -10.69 22.10 -17.46
CA GLU A 446 -11.19 21.71 -18.78
C GLU A 446 -11.30 20.19 -18.93
N VAL A 447 -10.31 19.43 -18.43
CA VAL A 447 -10.38 17.96 -18.38
C VAL A 447 -11.51 17.49 -17.49
N ALA A 448 -11.72 18.09 -16.32
CA ALA A 448 -12.83 17.78 -15.44
C ALA A 448 -14.19 18.03 -16.11
N ARG A 449 -14.33 19.10 -16.88
CA ARG A 449 -15.53 19.39 -17.69
C ARG A 449 -15.77 18.31 -18.76
N CYS A 450 -14.69 17.81 -19.40
CA CYS A 450 -14.78 16.72 -20.37
C CYS A 450 -15.26 15.40 -19.78
N LEU A 451 -15.00 15.18 -18.48
CA LEU A 451 -15.35 13.95 -17.75
C LEU A 451 -16.67 14.06 -16.96
N THR A 452 -17.37 15.20 -17.02
CA THR A 452 -18.73 15.31 -16.46
C THR A 452 -19.68 14.31 -17.12
N GLY A 453 -20.58 13.75 -16.33
CA GLY A 453 -21.51 12.73 -16.80
C GLY A 453 -20.95 11.31 -16.95
N TRP A 454 -19.63 11.13 -16.80
CA TRP A 454 -19.01 9.81 -16.64
C TRP A 454 -19.29 9.30 -15.23
N THR A 455 -20.20 8.37 -15.10
CA THR A 455 -20.71 7.94 -13.79
C THR A 455 -20.92 6.43 -13.74
N VAL A 456 -21.46 5.96 -12.63
CA VAL A 456 -21.75 4.55 -12.38
C VAL A 456 -23.23 4.36 -12.09
N THR A 457 -23.79 3.25 -12.51
CA THR A 457 -25.13 2.85 -12.10
C THR A 457 -25.16 2.57 -10.59
N GLN A 458 -26.33 2.71 -9.98
CA GLN A 458 -26.47 2.40 -8.54
C GLN A 458 -26.23 0.93 -8.24
N ALA A 459 -25.85 0.66 -6.97
CA ALA A 459 -25.76 -0.69 -6.46
C ALA A 459 -27.10 -1.46 -6.70
N PRO A 460 -27.03 -2.76 -6.99
CA PRO A 460 -25.84 -3.63 -7.05
C PRO A 460 -25.10 -3.63 -8.39
N ASN A 461 -25.62 -2.98 -9.43
CA ASN A 461 -25.15 -3.15 -10.81
C ASN A 461 -23.75 -2.55 -11.06
N TRP A 462 -23.42 -1.40 -10.46
CA TRP A 462 -22.11 -0.73 -10.57
C TRP A 462 -21.41 -0.85 -11.93
N SER A 463 -22.12 -0.49 -12.99
CA SER A 463 -21.57 -0.46 -14.34
C SER A 463 -21.31 0.98 -14.77
N PHE A 464 -20.27 1.20 -15.56
CA PHE A 464 -20.03 2.49 -16.19
C PHE A 464 -21.24 2.91 -17.03
N VAL A 465 -21.61 4.18 -16.92
CA VAL A 465 -22.64 4.79 -17.75
C VAL A 465 -22.31 6.26 -18.02
N PHE A 466 -22.50 6.69 -19.25
CA PHE A 466 -22.45 8.10 -19.60
C PHE A 466 -23.87 8.71 -19.52
N ARG A 467 -24.00 9.84 -18.80
CA ARG A 467 -25.25 10.59 -18.66
C ARG A 467 -25.19 11.91 -19.43
N PRO A 468 -25.72 12.01 -20.67
CA PRO A 468 -25.63 13.22 -21.49
C PRO A 468 -26.31 14.47 -20.89
N ARG A 469 -27.28 14.26 -19.96
CA ARG A 469 -27.99 15.37 -19.30
C ARG A 469 -27.15 16.11 -18.26
N THR A 470 -26.14 15.44 -17.70
CA THR A 470 -25.24 15.99 -16.68
C THR A 470 -23.86 16.30 -17.21
N HIS A 471 -23.68 16.12 -18.53
CA HIS A 471 -22.42 16.43 -19.22
C HIS A 471 -22.36 17.90 -19.66
N ASP A 472 -21.20 18.53 -19.51
CA ASP A 472 -20.89 19.86 -20.00
C ASP A 472 -20.78 19.83 -21.54
N LYS A 473 -21.62 20.61 -22.22
CA LYS A 473 -21.74 20.60 -23.69
C LYS A 473 -20.96 21.72 -24.37
N ASP A 474 -20.36 22.61 -23.60
CA ASP A 474 -19.66 23.76 -24.14
C ASP A 474 -18.29 23.36 -24.69
N GLU A 475 -17.68 24.27 -25.47
CA GLU A 475 -16.33 24.12 -25.95
C GLU A 475 -15.32 24.01 -24.79
N LYS A 476 -14.29 23.17 -24.95
CA LYS A 476 -13.19 23.02 -23.98
C LYS A 476 -11.85 23.18 -24.69
N ILE A 477 -10.83 23.65 -23.97
CA ILE A 477 -9.47 23.77 -24.47
C ILE A 477 -8.54 23.05 -23.47
N VAL A 478 -7.99 21.92 -23.90
CA VAL A 478 -7.09 21.11 -23.08
C VAL A 478 -5.69 21.09 -23.70
N LEU A 479 -4.68 21.49 -22.95
CA LEU A 479 -3.28 21.56 -23.44
C LEU A 479 -3.17 22.30 -24.80
N GLY A 480 -3.92 23.41 -24.94
CA GLY A 480 -3.98 24.20 -26.18
C GLY A 480 -4.74 23.54 -27.34
N LYS A 481 -5.33 22.36 -27.16
CA LYS A 481 -6.15 21.69 -28.18
C LYS A 481 -7.62 21.94 -27.93
N ARG A 482 -8.32 22.39 -29.00
CA ARG A 482 -9.74 22.67 -28.98
C ARG A 482 -10.56 21.36 -29.09
N ILE A 483 -11.49 21.17 -28.17
CA ILE A 483 -12.52 20.12 -28.19
C ILE A 483 -13.85 20.80 -28.53
N ALA A 484 -14.40 20.47 -29.68
CA ALA A 484 -15.61 21.11 -30.19
C ALA A 484 -16.83 20.81 -29.28
N PRO A 485 -17.78 21.76 -29.16
CA PRO A 485 -18.93 21.58 -28.31
C PRO A 485 -19.85 20.44 -28.78
N GLY A 486 -20.53 19.78 -27.81
CA GLY A 486 -21.61 18.84 -28.11
C GLY A 486 -21.19 17.42 -28.46
N ALA A 487 -19.90 17.05 -28.33
CA ALA A 487 -19.45 15.69 -28.68
C ALA A 487 -19.79 14.63 -27.62
N GLY A 488 -20.23 15.02 -26.42
CA GLY A 488 -20.71 14.09 -25.39
C GLY A 488 -19.59 13.21 -24.83
N ILE A 489 -19.77 11.88 -24.83
CA ILE A 489 -18.79 10.93 -24.30
C ILE A 489 -17.43 11.05 -25.01
N GLU A 490 -17.42 11.48 -26.27
CA GLU A 490 -16.20 11.64 -27.06
C GLU A 490 -15.27 12.72 -26.52
N ASP A 491 -15.77 13.69 -25.74
CA ASP A 491 -14.92 14.70 -25.09
C ASP A 491 -13.91 14.03 -24.16
N GLY A 492 -14.37 13.13 -23.30
CA GLY A 492 -13.51 12.35 -22.42
C GLY A 492 -12.56 11.43 -23.18
N LEU A 493 -13.04 10.73 -24.21
CA LEU A 493 -12.20 9.81 -25.01
C LEU A 493 -11.10 10.57 -25.77
N ARG A 494 -11.38 11.78 -26.29
CA ARG A 494 -10.39 12.63 -26.95
C ARG A 494 -9.33 13.13 -25.97
N VAL A 495 -9.74 13.49 -24.76
CA VAL A 495 -8.78 13.86 -23.68
C VAL A 495 -7.85 12.70 -23.35
N LEU A 496 -8.40 11.49 -23.16
CA LEU A 496 -7.60 10.31 -22.87
C LEU A 496 -6.61 9.99 -24.01
N ASP A 497 -7.02 10.13 -25.27
CA ASP A 497 -6.14 9.96 -26.43
C ASP A 497 -5.03 11.03 -26.46
N LEU A 498 -5.38 12.28 -26.19
CA LEU A 498 -4.44 13.40 -26.12
C LEU A 498 -3.38 13.17 -25.03
N LEU A 499 -3.81 12.77 -23.83
CA LEU A 499 -2.94 12.50 -22.70
C LEU A 499 -2.05 11.27 -22.93
N ALA A 500 -2.60 10.19 -23.50
CA ALA A 500 -1.83 8.97 -23.78
C ALA A 500 -0.69 9.21 -24.78
N LYS A 501 -0.88 10.10 -25.76
CA LYS A 501 0.09 10.42 -26.80
C LYS A 501 1.03 11.59 -26.45
N HIS A 502 0.83 12.20 -25.27
CA HIS A 502 1.62 13.36 -24.89
C HIS A 502 3.09 12.98 -24.62
N PRO A 503 4.09 13.79 -25.08
CA PRO A 503 5.50 13.49 -24.84
C PRO A 503 5.86 13.34 -23.37
N SER A 504 5.26 14.16 -22.48
CA SER A 504 5.46 14.04 -21.02
C SER A 504 4.98 12.70 -20.50
N THR A 505 3.88 12.13 -21.03
CA THR A 505 3.39 10.80 -20.69
C THR A 505 4.40 9.73 -21.09
N ALA A 506 4.96 9.81 -22.30
CA ALA A 506 5.99 8.88 -22.74
C ALA A 506 7.21 8.91 -21.81
N GLN A 507 7.67 10.10 -21.41
CA GLN A 507 8.78 10.27 -20.47
C GLN A 507 8.45 9.75 -19.07
N PHE A 508 7.27 10.09 -18.54
CA PHE A 508 6.84 9.71 -17.20
C PHE A 508 6.67 8.20 -17.05
N ILE A 509 5.94 7.57 -17.99
CA ILE A 509 5.72 6.12 -17.97
C ILE A 509 7.02 5.36 -18.18
N SER A 510 7.85 5.79 -19.14
CA SER A 510 9.15 5.16 -19.40
C SER A 510 10.08 5.26 -18.18
N ARG A 511 10.11 6.39 -17.49
CA ARG A 511 10.86 6.55 -16.24
C ARG A 511 10.37 5.57 -15.16
N LYS A 512 9.07 5.46 -14.93
CA LYS A 512 8.50 4.53 -13.94
C LYS A 512 8.81 3.08 -14.27
N LEU A 513 8.72 2.68 -15.54
CA LEU A 513 9.10 1.34 -15.98
C LEU A 513 10.60 1.07 -15.83
N CYS A 514 11.46 2.04 -16.16
CA CYS A 514 12.90 1.94 -15.90
C CYS A 514 13.21 1.87 -14.40
N GLN A 515 12.47 2.59 -13.56
CA GLN A 515 12.57 2.47 -12.11
C GLN A 515 12.17 1.07 -11.64
N ARG A 516 11.08 0.51 -12.14
CA ARG A 516 10.64 -0.85 -11.78
C ARG A 516 11.70 -1.90 -12.12
N PHE A 517 12.27 -1.84 -13.32
CA PHE A 517 13.09 -2.93 -13.86
C PHE A 517 14.60 -2.73 -13.70
N VAL A 518 15.12 -1.50 -13.71
CA VAL A 518 16.57 -1.26 -13.78
C VAL A 518 17.13 -0.74 -12.46
N ALA A 519 16.71 0.44 -12.00
CA ALA A 519 17.27 1.08 -10.80
C ALA A 519 16.30 2.11 -10.24
N ASP A 520 16.45 2.47 -8.96
CA ASP A 520 15.66 3.54 -8.34
C ASP A 520 15.92 4.89 -9.02
N GLU A 521 17.16 5.11 -9.47
CA GLU A 521 17.56 6.25 -10.30
C GLU A 521 18.09 5.74 -11.66
N PRO A 522 17.22 5.51 -12.64
CA PRO A 522 17.64 5.03 -13.95
C PRO A 522 18.36 6.14 -14.73
N PRO A 523 19.36 5.79 -15.57
CA PRO A 523 20.04 6.79 -16.44
C PRO A 523 19.05 7.52 -17.33
N GLN A 524 19.14 8.85 -17.40
CA GLN A 524 18.24 9.66 -18.24
C GLN A 524 18.29 9.23 -19.72
N ALA A 525 19.48 8.95 -20.25
CA ALA A 525 19.66 8.47 -21.63
C ALA A 525 18.89 7.15 -21.91
N LEU A 526 18.77 6.24 -20.93
CA LEU A 526 17.92 5.08 -21.06
C LEU A 526 16.45 5.48 -21.11
N VAL A 527 16.01 6.32 -20.15
CA VAL A 527 14.61 6.80 -20.10
C VAL A 527 14.20 7.44 -21.42
N ASP A 528 15.06 8.28 -21.99
CA ASP A 528 14.79 8.98 -23.27
C ASP A 528 14.62 7.99 -24.42
N ARG A 529 15.52 7.01 -24.57
CA ARG A 529 15.40 5.96 -25.59
C ARG A 529 14.14 5.12 -25.42
N ILE A 530 13.75 4.81 -24.17
CA ILE A 530 12.52 4.04 -23.90
C ILE A 530 11.28 4.90 -24.20
N ALA A 531 11.31 6.20 -23.91
CA ALA A 531 10.25 7.13 -24.28
C ALA A 531 10.08 7.28 -25.81
N GLU A 532 11.18 7.23 -26.57
CA GLU A 532 11.13 7.17 -28.03
C GLU A 532 10.48 5.87 -28.52
N VAL A 533 10.79 4.73 -27.91
CA VAL A 533 10.13 3.45 -28.23
C VAL A 533 8.64 3.55 -27.93
N PHE A 534 8.26 4.02 -26.74
CA PHE A 534 6.87 4.21 -26.33
C PHE A 534 6.10 5.06 -27.34
N THR A 535 6.66 6.23 -27.72
CA THR A 535 6.04 7.13 -28.69
C THR A 535 5.90 6.51 -30.08
N ARG A 536 6.99 5.90 -30.60
CA ARG A 536 7.02 5.30 -31.95
C ARG A 536 6.05 4.11 -32.08
N THR A 537 5.82 3.38 -30.98
CA THR A 537 4.95 2.21 -30.97
C THR A 537 3.53 2.54 -30.53
N ASP A 538 3.15 3.83 -30.42
CA ASP A 538 1.84 4.30 -29.95
C ASP A 538 1.48 3.69 -28.59
N GLY A 539 2.39 3.82 -27.62
CA GLY A 539 2.20 3.37 -26.25
C GLY A 539 2.15 1.84 -26.07
N ASP A 540 2.80 1.06 -26.93
CA ASP A 540 2.86 -0.40 -26.79
C ASP A 540 3.72 -0.79 -25.58
N ILE A 541 3.06 -1.28 -24.51
CA ILE A 541 3.70 -1.63 -23.24
C ILE A 541 4.65 -2.83 -23.43
N ARG A 542 4.24 -3.84 -24.19
CA ARG A 542 5.05 -5.04 -24.47
C ARG A 542 6.37 -4.67 -25.14
N GLN A 543 6.34 -3.84 -26.18
CA GLN A 543 7.56 -3.38 -26.85
C GLN A 543 8.42 -2.47 -25.99
N THR A 544 7.79 -1.63 -25.18
CA THR A 544 8.47 -0.74 -24.22
C THR A 544 9.22 -1.56 -23.16
N VAL A 545 8.57 -2.56 -22.57
CA VAL A 545 9.18 -3.47 -21.58
C VAL A 545 10.26 -4.33 -22.24
N ARG A 546 10.04 -4.85 -23.45
CA ARG A 546 11.07 -5.56 -24.22
C ARG A 546 12.33 -4.70 -24.36
N ALA A 547 12.20 -3.44 -24.79
CA ALA A 547 13.33 -2.54 -24.99
C ALA A 547 14.12 -2.29 -23.68
N ILE A 548 13.44 -2.26 -22.53
CA ILE A 548 14.10 -2.15 -21.22
C ILE A 548 14.85 -3.43 -20.90
N LEU A 549 14.20 -4.60 -20.97
CA LEU A 549 14.75 -5.89 -20.56
C LEU A 549 15.84 -6.43 -21.50
N THR A 550 16.00 -5.85 -22.70
CA THR A 550 17.09 -6.16 -23.64
C THR A 550 18.17 -5.08 -23.67
N SER A 551 18.04 -4.01 -22.88
CA SER A 551 19.00 -2.92 -22.87
C SER A 551 20.34 -3.32 -22.24
N THR A 552 21.41 -2.66 -22.65
CA THR A 552 22.75 -2.86 -22.07
C THR A 552 22.81 -2.43 -20.61
N GLU A 553 22.02 -1.44 -20.25
CA GLU A 553 21.90 -0.96 -18.86
C GLU A 553 21.27 -2.03 -17.97
N PHE A 554 20.24 -2.72 -18.43
CA PHE A 554 19.59 -3.77 -17.65
C PHE A 554 20.58 -4.86 -17.22
N TYR A 555 21.47 -5.28 -18.12
CA TYR A 555 22.50 -6.30 -17.83
C TYR A 555 23.85 -5.73 -17.36
N SER A 556 23.89 -4.44 -16.99
CA SER A 556 25.10 -3.85 -16.44
C SER A 556 25.36 -4.36 -15.01
N PRO A 557 26.59 -4.74 -14.64
CA PRO A 557 26.96 -5.12 -13.28
C PRO A 557 26.59 -4.04 -12.23
N LYS A 558 26.54 -2.77 -12.66
CA LYS A 558 26.13 -1.65 -11.77
C LYS A 558 24.72 -1.82 -11.23
N TYR A 559 23.81 -2.41 -12.00
CA TYR A 559 22.40 -2.53 -11.66
C TYR A 559 22.00 -3.95 -11.20
N TYR A 560 22.96 -4.86 -11.20
CA TYR A 560 22.77 -6.20 -10.68
C TYR A 560 22.61 -6.17 -9.15
N ARG A 561 21.55 -6.76 -8.62
CA ARG A 561 21.23 -6.80 -7.18
C ARG A 561 21.26 -5.44 -6.47
N ASN A 562 20.82 -4.39 -7.14
CA ASN A 562 20.83 -3.04 -6.59
C ASN A 562 19.46 -2.53 -6.10
N LYS A 563 18.37 -3.29 -6.30
CA LYS A 563 17.04 -2.94 -5.81
C LYS A 563 16.61 -3.85 -4.66
N ILE A 564 15.95 -3.26 -3.67
CA ILE A 564 15.38 -3.97 -2.53
C ILE A 564 14.03 -4.56 -2.97
N LYS A 565 13.80 -5.83 -2.65
CA LYS A 565 12.51 -6.48 -2.92
C LYS A 565 11.40 -5.80 -2.12
N SER A 566 10.27 -5.52 -2.76
CA SER A 566 9.04 -5.13 -2.05
C SER A 566 8.57 -6.27 -1.13
N PRO A 567 7.68 -6.01 -0.15
CA PRO A 567 7.15 -7.05 0.72
C PRO A 567 6.52 -8.23 -0.03
N LEU A 568 5.78 -7.97 -1.10
CA LEU A 568 5.20 -9.03 -1.95
C LEU A 568 6.31 -9.82 -2.68
N GLU A 569 7.28 -9.12 -3.28
CA GLU A 569 8.41 -9.75 -3.98
C GLU A 569 9.24 -10.62 -3.03
N LEU A 570 9.48 -10.16 -1.80
CA LEU A 570 10.20 -10.92 -0.80
C LEU A 570 9.44 -12.20 -0.40
N ALA A 571 8.15 -12.06 -0.06
CA ALA A 571 7.34 -13.20 0.35
C ALA A 571 7.22 -14.24 -0.79
N ALA A 572 6.88 -13.79 -2.00
CA ALA A 572 6.76 -14.68 -3.14
C ALA A 572 8.11 -15.34 -3.50
N SER A 573 9.22 -14.58 -3.51
CA SER A 573 10.55 -15.14 -3.82
C SER A 573 11.02 -16.15 -2.77
N ALA A 574 10.72 -15.94 -1.48
CA ALA A 574 11.07 -16.89 -0.43
C ALA A 574 10.28 -18.20 -0.56
N ILE A 575 8.97 -18.12 -0.84
CA ILE A 575 8.13 -19.30 -1.09
C ILE A 575 8.62 -20.04 -2.34
N ARG A 576 8.95 -19.33 -3.42
CA ARG A 576 9.47 -19.91 -4.66
C ARG A 576 10.82 -20.57 -4.45
N ALA A 577 11.79 -19.88 -3.85
CA ALA A 577 13.14 -20.40 -3.61
C ALA A 577 13.15 -21.64 -2.71
N THR A 578 12.27 -21.69 -1.71
CA THR A 578 12.13 -22.84 -0.82
C THR A 578 11.27 -23.97 -1.42
N GLY A 579 10.64 -23.76 -2.57
CA GLY A 579 9.70 -24.73 -3.13
C GLY A 579 8.53 -25.06 -2.21
N ALA A 580 8.15 -24.12 -1.35
CA ALA A 580 7.08 -24.33 -0.38
C ALA A 580 5.73 -24.54 -1.05
N SER A 581 4.93 -25.46 -0.48
CA SER A 581 3.51 -25.53 -0.79
C SER A 581 2.75 -24.47 0.03
N THR A 582 1.83 -23.76 -0.59
CA THR A 582 1.04 -22.73 0.09
C THR A 582 -0.34 -22.61 -0.54
N ASP A 583 -1.34 -22.32 0.30
CA ASP A 583 -2.67 -21.90 -0.13
C ASP A 583 -2.81 -20.38 -0.27
N GLY A 584 -1.73 -19.63 0.02
CA GLY A 584 -1.72 -18.17 -0.07
C GLY A 584 -2.56 -17.46 1.00
N ALA A 585 -2.93 -18.17 2.08
CA ALA A 585 -3.86 -17.68 3.10
C ALA A 585 -3.37 -16.47 3.90
N GLN A 586 -4.27 -15.94 4.72
CA GLN A 586 -4.10 -14.71 5.48
C GLN A 586 -2.80 -14.57 6.30
N PRO A 587 -2.20 -15.63 6.89
CA PRO A 587 -0.95 -15.46 7.63
C PRO A 587 0.19 -14.85 6.81
N ILE A 588 0.31 -15.21 5.51
CA ILE A 588 1.34 -14.61 4.63
C ILE A 588 0.93 -13.19 4.22
N VAL A 589 -0.35 -12.97 3.87
CA VAL A 589 -0.88 -11.64 3.52
C VAL A 589 -0.65 -10.65 4.67
N GLN A 590 -0.88 -11.08 5.91
CA GLN A 590 -0.60 -10.27 7.10
C GLN A 590 0.90 -10.04 7.31
N ALA A 591 1.76 -11.02 7.02
CA ALA A 591 3.20 -10.83 7.07
C ALA A 591 3.67 -9.78 6.04
N ILE A 592 3.14 -9.83 4.80
CA ILE A 592 3.38 -8.82 3.76
C ILE A 592 2.96 -7.42 4.27
N ALA A 593 1.80 -7.32 4.92
CA ALA A 593 1.33 -6.06 5.50
C ALA A 593 2.25 -5.53 6.61
N ARG A 594 2.72 -6.39 7.52
CA ARG A 594 3.67 -5.99 8.59
C ARG A 594 5.02 -5.57 8.02
N MET A 595 5.46 -6.14 6.90
CA MET A 595 6.66 -5.70 6.18
C MET A 595 6.48 -4.35 5.47
N GLY A 596 5.31 -3.70 5.57
CA GLY A 596 5.03 -2.35 5.07
C GLY A 596 4.31 -2.28 3.72
N GLY A 597 3.88 -3.41 3.14
CA GLY A 597 3.20 -3.44 1.84
C GLY A 597 1.82 -4.10 1.87
N PRO A 598 0.83 -3.63 2.67
CA PRO A 598 -0.49 -4.24 2.70
C PRO A 598 -1.16 -4.20 1.32
N LEU A 599 -1.51 -5.39 0.79
CA LEU A 599 -2.04 -5.55 -0.56
C LEU A 599 -3.39 -4.84 -0.72
N TYR A 600 -3.53 -3.98 -1.73
CA TYR A 600 -4.72 -3.16 -2.06
C TYR A 600 -5.10 -2.13 -1.00
N LEU A 601 -4.21 -1.87 -0.03
CA LEU A 601 -4.47 -0.98 1.09
C LEU A 601 -3.56 0.26 1.09
N CYS A 602 -2.99 0.62 -0.05
CA CYS A 602 -2.32 1.91 -0.24
C CYS A 602 -3.37 3.01 -0.35
N GLN A 603 -3.41 3.92 0.63
CA GLN A 603 -4.43 4.95 0.70
C GLN A 603 -4.24 6.07 -0.34
N PRO A 604 -3.01 6.60 -0.58
CA PRO A 604 -2.81 7.66 -1.56
C PRO A 604 -3.02 7.17 -3.00
N PRO A 605 -3.58 8.00 -3.89
CA PRO A 605 -3.75 7.66 -5.31
C PRO A 605 -2.41 7.46 -6.04
N THR A 606 -1.30 7.99 -5.52
CA THR A 606 0.06 7.76 -6.03
C THR A 606 0.49 6.30 -6.02
N GLY A 607 -0.17 5.43 -5.23
CA GLY A 607 0.31 4.08 -4.95
C GLY A 607 1.57 4.06 -4.09
N TYR A 608 2.17 2.88 -3.94
CA TYR A 608 3.48 2.71 -3.28
C TYR A 608 4.61 3.24 -4.18
N SER A 609 5.64 3.78 -3.55
CA SER A 609 6.82 4.29 -4.26
C SER A 609 7.57 3.17 -5.01
N GLU A 610 8.02 3.46 -6.24
CA GLU A 610 8.96 2.59 -6.98
C GLU A 610 10.40 2.70 -6.44
N ASP A 611 10.70 3.71 -5.62
CA ASP A 611 11.97 3.80 -4.88
C ASP A 611 12.02 2.67 -3.84
N SER A 612 12.86 1.68 -4.11
CA SER A 612 12.95 0.45 -3.33
C SER A 612 13.52 0.67 -1.92
N SER A 613 14.22 1.77 -1.67
CA SER A 613 14.74 2.12 -0.35
C SER A 613 13.62 2.36 0.69
N ARG A 614 12.43 2.74 0.23
CA ARG A 614 11.24 2.95 1.07
C ARG A 614 10.77 1.68 1.80
N TRP A 615 11.16 0.52 1.31
CA TRP A 615 10.79 -0.77 1.91
C TRP A 615 11.64 -1.16 3.13
N LEU A 616 12.70 -0.41 3.45
CA LEU A 616 13.58 -0.70 4.58
C LEU A 616 13.50 0.36 5.69
N SER A 617 13.13 -0.12 6.85
CA SER A 617 13.27 0.54 8.15
C SER A 617 13.67 -0.52 9.16
N SER A 618 14.10 -0.14 10.35
CA SER A 618 14.42 -1.12 11.41
C SER A 618 13.23 -2.05 11.71
N ALA A 619 12.01 -1.50 11.74
CA ALA A 619 10.81 -2.28 12.00
C ALA A 619 10.49 -3.26 10.86
N THR A 620 10.53 -2.79 9.60
CA THR A 620 10.24 -3.67 8.45
C THR A 620 11.34 -4.70 8.24
N LEU A 621 12.60 -4.39 8.54
CA LEU A 621 13.69 -5.37 8.50
C LEU A 621 13.46 -6.50 9.52
N LEU A 622 13.06 -6.15 10.76
CA LEU A 622 12.71 -7.16 11.77
C LEU A 622 11.57 -8.06 11.30
N GLU A 623 10.51 -7.48 10.70
CA GLU A 623 9.37 -8.26 10.17
C GLU A 623 9.79 -9.16 9.00
N ARG A 624 10.74 -8.75 8.15
CA ARG A 624 11.32 -9.58 7.09
C ARG A 624 12.07 -10.78 7.64
N MET A 625 12.85 -10.58 8.72
CA MET A 625 13.54 -11.66 9.43
C MET A 625 12.55 -12.60 10.12
N ASN A 626 11.54 -12.05 10.81
CA ASN A 626 10.47 -12.82 11.44
C ASN A 626 9.70 -13.68 10.42
N PHE A 627 9.43 -13.13 9.24
CA PHE A 627 8.81 -13.87 8.14
C PHE A 627 9.68 -15.04 7.69
N ALA A 628 10.98 -14.84 7.47
CA ALA A 628 11.91 -15.90 7.07
C ALA A 628 11.92 -17.05 8.10
N VAL A 629 12.03 -16.70 9.39
CA VAL A 629 12.01 -17.69 10.48
C VAL A 629 10.65 -18.42 10.59
N ALA A 630 9.54 -17.70 10.38
CA ALA A 630 8.20 -18.31 10.41
C ALA A 630 7.96 -19.25 9.22
N LEU A 631 8.45 -18.89 8.03
CA LEU A 631 8.31 -19.66 6.80
C LEU A 631 9.03 -21.00 6.90
N VAL A 632 10.34 -21.00 7.13
CA VAL A 632 11.13 -22.24 7.16
C VAL A 632 10.90 -23.07 8.43
N GLY A 633 10.41 -22.42 9.51
CA GLY A 633 9.98 -23.08 10.73
C GLY A 633 8.56 -23.67 10.64
N ASN A 634 7.88 -23.61 9.49
CA ASN A 634 6.52 -24.09 9.27
C ASN A 634 5.49 -23.51 10.26
N ARG A 635 5.65 -22.21 10.65
CA ARG A 635 4.75 -21.50 11.58
C ARG A 635 3.70 -20.64 10.88
N LEU A 636 3.62 -20.69 9.54
CA LEU A 636 2.60 -20.03 8.74
C LEU A 636 1.54 -21.05 8.34
N ASN A 637 0.37 -21.00 8.96
CA ASN A 637 -0.73 -21.89 8.63
C ASN A 637 -1.07 -21.83 7.13
N GLY A 638 -1.30 -22.99 6.52
CA GLY A 638 -1.56 -23.10 5.08
C GLY A 638 -0.29 -23.10 4.21
N THR A 639 0.91 -23.00 4.83
CA THR A 639 2.18 -23.00 4.09
C THR A 639 3.17 -23.97 4.72
N ARG A 640 3.81 -24.79 3.89
CA ARG A 640 4.75 -25.80 4.34
C ARG A 640 6.01 -25.85 3.48
N VAL A 641 7.14 -25.77 4.16
CA VAL A 641 8.49 -25.95 3.58
C VAL A 641 8.99 -27.34 3.96
N ASP A 642 9.44 -28.09 3.00
CA ASP A 642 10.15 -29.35 3.21
C ASP A 642 11.66 -29.09 3.18
N VAL A 643 12.23 -28.82 4.35
CA VAL A 643 13.67 -28.49 4.50
C VAL A 643 14.58 -29.67 4.19
N SER A 644 14.08 -30.91 4.16
CA SER A 644 14.86 -32.09 3.80
C SER A 644 15.33 -32.09 2.34
N ARG A 645 14.64 -31.28 1.50
CA ARG A 645 14.99 -31.10 0.08
C ARG A 645 16.15 -30.15 -0.16
N PHE A 646 16.59 -29.39 0.84
CA PHE A 646 17.63 -28.39 0.67
C PHE A 646 19.03 -28.98 0.72
N VAL A 647 19.18 -30.13 1.38
CA VAL A 647 20.49 -30.70 1.67
C VAL A 647 20.47 -32.19 1.44
N SER A 648 21.45 -32.68 0.69
CA SER A 648 21.63 -34.11 0.46
C SER A 648 22.05 -34.84 1.75
N PRO A 649 21.76 -36.16 1.88
CA PRO A 649 22.17 -36.92 3.06
C PRO A 649 23.69 -36.91 3.30
N GLU A 650 24.47 -36.81 2.21
CA GLU A 650 25.93 -36.76 2.25
C GLU A 650 26.41 -35.38 2.75
N ALA A 651 25.82 -34.30 2.28
CA ALA A 651 26.17 -32.95 2.72
C ALA A 651 25.79 -32.71 4.18
N ALA A 652 24.73 -33.36 4.64
CA ALA A 652 24.32 -33.28 6.06
C ALA A 652 25.38 -33.83 7.06
N LYS A 653 26.41 -34.52 6.57
CA LYS A 653 27.53 -35.05 7.39
C LYS A 653 28.66 -34.03 7.58
N SER A 654 28.68 -32.92 6.80
CA SER A 654 29.71 -31.89 6.86
C SER A 654 29.03 -30.52 6.94
N GLN A 655 29.40 -29.71 7.92
CA GLN A 655 28.86 -28.34 8.08
C GLN A 655 29.17 -27.45 6.88
N GLU A 656 30.36 -27.60 6.31
CA GLU A 656 30.78 -26.84 5.13
C GLU A 656 29.90 -27.22 3.91
N ARG A 657 29.73 -28.54 3.62
CA ARG A 657 28.89 -29.00 2.51
C ARG A 657 27.42 -28.62 2.71
N LEU A 658 26.92 -28.70 3.93
CA LEU A 658 25.56 -28.27 4.27
C LEU A 658 25.36 -26.78 3.95
N LEU A 659 26.32 -25.93 4.32
CA LEU A 659 26.25 -24.51 4.02
C LEU A 659 26.29 -24.26 2.50
N GLU A 660 27.18 -24.94 1.77
CA GLU A 660 27.30 -24.79 0.32
C GLU A 660 26.00 -25.18 -0.42
N GLU A 661 25.37 -26.29 -0.06
CA GLU A 661 24.10 -26.70 -0.67
C GLU A 661 22.97 -25.74 -0.33
N LEU A 662 22.87 -25.24 0.92
CA LEU A 662 21.89 -24.24 1.29
C LEU A 662 22.09 -22.92 0.51
N LEU A 663 23.33 -22.47 0.39
CA LEU A 663 23.65 -21.28 -0.40
C LEU A 663 23.33 -21.46 -1.89
N ALA A 664 23.62 -22.64 -2.43
CA ALA A 664 23.30 -22.97 -3.83
C ALA A 664 21.79 -22.96 -4.08
N VAL A 665 21.00 -23.54 -3.18
CA VAL A 665 19.53 -23.63 -3.34
C VAL A 665 18.85 -22.27 -3.17
N LEU A 666 19.22 -21.48 -2.14
CA LEU A 666 18.46 -20.31 -1.75
C LEU A 666 18.96 -19.01 -2.40
N VAL A 667 20.27 -18.87 -2.65
CA VAL A 667 20.87 -17.64 -3.18
C VAL A 667 21.84 -17.89 -4.34
N HIS A 668 21.86 -19.12 -4.88
CA HIS A 668 22.67 -19.53 -6.04
C HIS A 668 24.18 -19.31 -5.81
N SER A 669 24.65 -19.59 -4.60
CA SER A 669 26.03 -19.43 -4.11
C SER A 669 26.58 -18.00 -4.18
N GLU A 670 25.77 -17.02 -4.55
CA GLU A 670 26.16 -15.61 -4.66
C GLU A 670 26.00 -14.86 -3.33
N VAL A 671 26.94 -15.04 -2.45
CA VAL A 671 27.03 -14.35 -1.16
C VAL A 671 28.39 -13.70 -0.96
N SER A 672 28.42 -12.63 -0.19
CA SER A 672 29.67 -12.01 0.24
C SER A 672 30.46 -12.96 1.15
N LYS A 673 31.80 -12.79 1.16
CA LYS A 673 32.66 -13.53 2.09
C LYS A 673 32.22 -13.34 3.54
N GLU A 674 31.85 -12.10 3.91
CA GLU A 674 31.38 -11.77 5.26
C GLU A 674 30.11 -12.55 5.63
N THR A 675 29.11 -12.60 4.74
CA THR A 675 27.87 -13.36 4.96
C THR A 675 28.19 -14.86 5.10
N ARG A 676 29.06 -15.41 4.25
CA ARG A 676 29.48 -16.81 4.31
C ARG A 676 30.17 -17.14 5.63
N ASP A 677 31.14 -16.31 6.05
CA ASP A 677 31.89 -16.50 7.29
C ASP A 677 30.98 -16.38 8.54
N ASN A 678 29.99 -15.49 8.49
CA ASN A 678 28.98 -15.35 9.55
C ASN A 678 28.10 -16.59 9.67
N LEU A 679 27.61 -17.13 8.54
CA LEU A 679 26.79 -18.34 8.51
C LEU A 679 27.57 -19.57 8.96
N ALA A 680 28.84 -19.69 8.56
CA ALA A 680 29.74 -20.76 9.01
C ALA A 680 29.92 -20.75 10.53
N ARG A 681 30.18 -19.58 11.12
CA ARG A 681 30.30 -19.43 12.59
C ARG A 681 29.02 -19.82 13.33
N VAL A 682 27.83 -19.49 12.79
CA VAL A 682 26.57 -19.90 13.39
C VAL A 682 26.40 -21.42 13.33
N LEU A 683 26.79 -22.05 12.24
CA LEU A 683 26.77 -23.52 12.12
C LEU A 683 27.73 -24.20 13.09
N GLU A 684 28.93 -23.68 13.28
CA GLU A 684 29.90 -24.19 14.27
C GLU A 684 29.36 -24.12 15.70
N GLN A 685 28.63 -23.03 16.04
CA GLN A 685 28.03 -22.86 17.36
C GLN A 685 26.81 -23.75 17.60
N GLN A 686 26.02 -24.01 16.57
CA GLN A 686 24.77 -24.77 16.63
C GLN A 686 24.95 -26.25 16.22
N GLY A 687 26.11 -26.60 15.68
CA GLY A 687 26.41 -27.98 15.24
C GLY A 687 26.22 -28.99 16.38
N PRO A 688 25.91 -30.25 16.08
CA PRO A 688 25.67 -31.25 17.09
C PRO A 688 26.92 -31.39 17.98
N LYS A 689 26.82 -30.89 19.20
CA LYS A 689 27.78 -31.28 20.25
C LYS A 689 27.65 -32.78 20.38
N ALA A 690 28.70 -33.51 20.02
CA ALA A 690 28.75 -34.97 20.14
C ALA A 690 28.39 -35.39 21.55
N THR A 691 27.17 -35.80 21.75
CA THR A 691 26.75 -36.46 22.99
C THR A 691 26.74 -37.95 22.72
N PRO A 692 27.59 -38.76 23.36
CA PRO A 692 27.55 -40.21 23.24
C PRO A 692 26.47 -40.72 24.16
N ALA A 693 25.27 -40.93 23.70
CA ALA A 693 24.29 -41.74 24.39
C ALA A 693 23.18 -42.18 23.43
N LYS A 694 22.83 -43.45 23.44
CA LYS A 694 21.78 -44.20 22.74
C LYS A 694 20.92 -43.36 21.80
N TYR A 695 21.27 -43.36 20.51
CA TYR A 695 20.66 -42.51 19.47
C TYR A 695 19.22 -42.96 19.21
N ASP A 696 18.25 -42.10 19.57
CA ASP A 696 16.95 -42.06 18.89
C ASP A 696 17.20 -41.37 17.52
N GLU A 697 17.19 -42.14 16.46
CA GLU A 697 17.40 -41.69 15.08
C GLU A 697 16.43 -40.57 14.69
N ARG A 698 15.20 -40.61 15.24
CA ARG A 698 14.19 -39.56 15.04
C ARG A 698 14.54 -38.25 15.76
N ALA A 699 15.20 -38.29 16.88
CA ALA A 699 15.68 -37.10 17.59
C ALA A 699 16.85 -36.46 16.84
N ALA A 700 17.76 -37.25 16.29
CA ALA A 700 18.86 -36.79 15.46
C ALA A 700 18.35 -36.15 14.17
N GLN A 701 17.32 -36.71 13.54
CA GLN A 701 16.68 -36.17 12.35
C GLN A 701 16.02 -34.81 12.65
N ARG A 702 15.22 -34.72 13.71
CA ARG A 702 14.59 -33.44 14.13
C ARG A 702 15.62 -32.35 14.41
N ASN A 703 16.72 -32.68 15.08
CA ASN A 703 17.79 -31.72 15.36
C ASN A 703 18.47 -31.22 14.05
N ARG A 704 18.72 -32.11 13.09
CA ARG A 704 19.23 -31.73 11.76
C ARG A 704 18.27 -30.77 11.04
N GLU A 705 16.99 -31.09 10.98
CA GLU A 705 15.97 -30.25 10.36
C GLU A 705 15.88 -28.87 11.03
N GLN A 706 16.05 -28.80 12.34
CA GLN A 706 16.08 -27.54 13.07
C GLN A 706 17.31 -26.70 12.72
N VAL A 707 18.50 -27.29 12.61
CA VAL A 707 19.73 -26.60 12.18
C VAL A 707 19.58 -26.09 10.75
N VAL A 708 19.12 -26.95 9.83
CA VAL A 708 18.87 -26.57 8.43
C VAL A 708 17.88 -25.41 8.34
N SER A 709 16.77 -25.49 9.08
CA SER A 709 15.77 -24.42 9.13
C SER A 709 16.35 -23.11 9.68
N GLY A 710 17.16 -23.17 10.73
CA GLY A 710 17.81 -22.00 11.31
C GLY A 710 18.73 -21.28 10.33
N VAL A 711 19.59 -22.05 9.64
CA VAL A 711 20.52 -21.47 8.64
C VAL A 711 19.77 -20.97 7.40
N ALA A 712 18.76 -21.71 6.93
CA ALA A 712 17.91 -21.26 5.84
C ALA A 712 17.18 -19.93 6.16
N ALA A 713 16.71 -19.77 7.41
CA ALA A 713 16.11 -18.52 7.86
C ALA A 713 17.11 -17.34 7.79
N LEU A 714 18.36 -17.58 8.23
CA LEU A 714 19.41 -16.56 8.17
C LEU A 714 19.77 -16.18 6.72
N ILE A 715 19.83 -17.16 5.82
CA ILE A 715 20.08 -16.90 4.38
C ILE A 715 18.93 -16.07 3.78
N LEU A 716 17.68 -16.41 4.05
CA LEU A 716 16.51 -15.63 3.59
C LEU A 716 16.47 -14.22 4.21
N GLY A 717 17.03 -14.05 5.41
CA GLY A 717 17.20 -12.76 6.09
C GLY A 717 18.42 -11.96 5.62
N ALA A 718 19.39 -12.60 4.96
CA ALA A 718 20.62 -11.95 4.51
C ALA A 718 20.37 -10.94 3.39
N ARG A 719 21.26 -9.94 3.29
CA ARG A 719 21.18 -8.88 2.27
C ARG A 719 21.00 -9.44 0.87
N GLU A 720 21.74 -10.49 0.54
CA GLU A 720 21.79 -11.09 -0.80
C GLU A 720 20.43 -11.66 -1.23
N PHE A 721 19.61 -12.12 -0.29
CA PHE A 721 18.23 -12.53 -0.57
C PHE A 721 17.24 -11.35 -0.60
N GLN A 722 17.51 -10.29 0.15
CA GLN A 722 16.62 -9.12 0.27
C GLN A 722 16.64 -8.23 -0.98
N VAL A 723 17.63 -8.37 -1.86
CA VAL A 723 17.79 -7.59 -3.09
C VAL A 723 17.50 -8.41 -4.36
N LYS A 724 17.23 -7.69 -5.45
CA LYS A 724 16.97 -8.24 -6.77
C LYS A 724 17.74 -7.52 -7.86
#